data_d4a3d98dfb93bcaa2d74872774745d8f
#
_entry.id   d4a3d98dfb93bcaa2d74872774745d8f
#
_cell.length_a   1.000
_cell.length_b   1.000
_cell.length_c   1.000
_cell.angle_alpha   90.00
_cell.angle_beta   90.00
_cell.angle_gamma   90.00
#
_symmetry.space_group_name_H-M   'P 1'
#
loop_
_entity.id
_entity.type
_entity.pdbx_description
1 polymer ?
#
loop_
_entity_poly.entity_id
_entity_poly.type
_entity_poly.pdbx_seq_one_letter_code
_entity_poly.pdbx_strand_id
1 'polypeptide(L)'
;VTALDSSHARHTRRGFLSALISCLAFVTAVVGIIAPAHTATATESISSKLSISLTSATSIVTDKSGYTAKFVITNSSDTNLAEGSLLLFTSTRSFSSSQSMQDWANGTMHTPTPLQLGVVNLPALSHGKSTTATITLPADSTQLKSIRSWGAKPLYAEYDSTADGGTQNGVTVSTQLHSYLTRSHDGLSEHATPQLTITTALPFSSAQRTVKKDGLANLVKDAGASANVTAASDTDTKELTEEAQLAREHPSLRVVADPESIGTVAASGILKQSSLAGIMQPYGYDVTSRSAFAETLWEKAGIADSAWSASTAHTVAANSIATATSTAADDASDSSKSSALTTAKLPAIAWESDYSWDSASLALAAKQGYSTVVAESAERSAQSNVISGRKTVTTPNGTVTVLVAEQTLSSLAQGKATSDTASAEGTAGGRLARFVAQTALFQMQRPYVSRTLLVSFGDNPNITSASAILSALEDSDWVAQGTMKDLESDTVASTDDAASSDSLTPDVSADEADFTLTTRTPTTTQKDTSRTILTDLASTTTTINRLTSSVLRASDVEENKESDENTDPQALSRQNAKKDASDQVTALQWLAKLRSAHQDLGLMAFSATQSVRTAMKSADATLNTTILGAVRVIPPTQINVFSESAATPATIKNALPFPISIAVDATTDSNAISITKSKNVDVNAGSEAQATFTIHVVGTGSATATFAPTDRKGRTFGTSPSTVIYSQLTINDMSGNILIILALLLGAVGIYRQATRRKDPDQ
;
A
#
# COMPACT_ATOMS: atom_id res chain seq x y z
N VAL A 1 37.10 15.16 49.35
CA VAL A 1 36.91 16.12 50.44
C VAL A 1 35.72 16.97 50.06
N THR A 2 34.66 16.68 50.75
CA THR A 2 33.55 17.53 51.27
C THR A 2 32.74 18.29 50.22
N ALA A 3 31.54 17.94 49.99
CA ALA A 3 30.33 17.81 50.85
C ALA A 3 29.49 19.09 50.91
N LEU A 4 28.18 18.82 50.68
CA LEU A 4 27.00 19.48 51.31
C LEU A 4 26.51 20.77 50.63
N ASP A 5 25.28 21.05 50.51
CA ASP A 5 24.02 20.40 50.89
C ASP A 5 22.85 21.25 50.42
N SER A 6 21.77 20.60 50.13
CA SER A 6 20.37 20.95 50.41
C SER A 6 19.81 22.30 49.90
N SER A 7 18.59 22.46 49.57
CA SER A 7 17.35 21.73 49.84
C SER A 7 16.15 22.52 49.27
N HIS A 8 15.09 21.80 48.87
CA HIS A 8 13.66 22.14 49.00
C HIS A 8 13.11 23.37 48.24
N ALA A 9 11.99 23.38 47.69
CA ALA A 9 10.80 22.53 47.70
C ALA A 9 9.77 23.03 46.66
N ARG A 10 9.07 22.07 46.08
CA ARG A 10 7.60 22.00 45.86
C ARG A 10 6.80 23.25 45.45
N HIS A 11 6.06 23.05 44.46
CA HIS A 11 4.62 23.03 44.22
C HIS A 11 4.15 23.73 42.94
N THR A 12 3.62 22.97 42.12
CA THR A 12 2.22 22.79 41.65
C THR A 12 1.70 23.77 40.59
N ARG A 13 1.30 23.08 39.54
CA ARG A 13 0.00 23.18 38.82
C ARG A 13 -0.28 24.33 37.88
N ARG A 14 -0.58 23.84 36.67
CA ARG A 14 -1.71 24.21 35.77
C ARG A 14 -1.70 25.56 35.08
N GLY A 15 -1.80 25.45 33.79
CA GLY A 15 -2.91 26.13 33.13
C GLY A 15 -2.54 26.80 31.82
N PHE A 16 -2.94 26.21 30.77
CA PHE A 16 -3.71 26.75 29.65
C PHE A 16 -3.42 28.16 29.08
N LEU A 17 -3.21 28.12 27.77
CA LEU A 17 -3.79 28.98 26.72
C LEU A 17 -3.34 30.44 26.59
N SER A 18 -3.18 30.71 25.31
CA SER A 18 -3.55 31.91 24.56
C SER A 18 -2.45 32.89 24.21
N ALA A 19 -2.20 32.88 22.90
CA ALA A 19 -1.71 34.01 22.15
C ALA A 19 -2.49 35.27 22.48
N LEU A 20 -1.82 36.40 22.59
CA LEU A 20 -2.35 37.69 22.15
C LEU A 20 -1.23 38.73 22.08
N ILE A 21 -1.05 39.18 20.89
CA ILE A 21 -0.59 40.49 20.41
C ILE A 21 -0.59 41.57 21.53
N SER A 22 0.54 42.21 21.68
CA SER A 22 0.60 43.57 22.28
C SER A 22 1.38 44.51 21.39
N CYS A 23 0.63 45.31 20.64
CA CYS A 23 1.10 46.56 20.08
C CYS A 23 1.51 47.50 21.21
N LEU A 24 2.74 48.00 21.17
CA LEU A 24 3.07 49.21 21.90
C LEU A 24 3.53 50.27 20.88
N ALA A 25 2.63 51.22 20.69
CA ALA A 25 2.88 52.40 19.93
C ALA A 25 3.87 53.34 20.65
N PHE A 26 4.98 53.69 19.99
CA PHE A 26 5.73 54.87 20.35
C PHE A 26 5.50 55.93 19.27
N VAL A 27 4.73 56.93 19.66
CA VAL A 27 4.59 58.17 18.90
C VAL A 27 5.82 59.04 19.18
N THR A 28 6.67 59.26 18.18
CA THR A 28 7.54 60.41 18.11
C THR A 28 7.36 61.06 16.75
N ALA A 29 6.74 62.22 16.76
CA ALA A 29 6.61 63.07 15.61
C ALA A 29 7.98 63.68 15.25
N VAL A 30 8.45 63.36 14.01
CA VAL A 30 9.42 64.17 13.32
C VAL A 30 8.84 64.52 11.95
N VAL A 31 8.62 65.78 11.78
CA VAL A 31 8.19 66.45 10.53
C VAL A 31 9.34 66.38 9.51
N GLY A 32 8.97 65.95 8.29
CA GLY A 32 9.65 66.47 7.11
C GLY A 32 10.42 65.45 6.28
N ILE A 33 9.89 65.23 5.19
CA ILE A 33 10.34 64.92 3.83
C ILE A 33 9.54 63.75 3.27
N ILE A 34 8.49 64.08 2.55
CA ILE A 34 7.76 63.17 1.70
C ILE A 34 8.64 62.84 0.49
N ALA A 35 9.30 61.67 0.50
CA ALA A 35 9.77 61.02 -0.70
C ALA A 35 8.82 59.87 -1.00
N PRO A 36 8.45 59.57 -2.24
CA PRO A 36 7.42 58.59 -2.57
C PRO A 36 7.93 57.18 -2.36
N ALA A 37 7.67 56.64 -1.17
CA ALA A 37 8.00 55.25 -0.79
C ALA A 37 7.01 54.21 -1.37
N HIS A 38 6.13 54.59 -2.29
CA HIS A 38 5.08 53.70 -2.79
C HIS A 38 5.45 52.90 -4.05
N THR A 39 6.56 53.21 -4.73
CA THR A 39 6.93 52.49 -5.95
C THR A 39 7.65 51.16 -5.68
N ALA A 40 8.50 51.09 -4.66
CA ALA A 40 9.27 49.89 -4.36
C ALA A 40 8.39 48.71 -3.86
N THR A 41 7.44 48.99 -2.97
CA THR A 41 6.51 47.94 -2.44
C THR A 41 5.53 47.43 -3.49
N ALA A 42 5.09 48.29 -4.45
CA ALA A 42 4.22 47.86 -5.54
C ALA A 42 4.99 46.97 -6.54
N THR A 43 6.25 47.28 -6.83
CA THR A 43 7.11 46.49 -7.72
C THR A 43 7.37 45.11 -7.18
N GLU A 44 7.73 44.98 -5.90
CA GLU A 44 7.98 43.71 -5.25
C GLU A 44 6.70 42.85 -5.17
N SER A 45 5.55 43.43 -4.91
CA SER A 45 4.27 42.73 -4.88
C SER A 45 3.82 42.20 -6.26
N ILE A 46 4.11 42.90 -7.35
CA ILE A 46 3.80 42.45 -8.71
C ILE A 46 4.80 41.37 -9.15
N SER A 47 6.10 41.59 -8.98
CA SER A 47 7.14 40.62 -9.33
C SER A 47 6.98 39.27 -8.64
N SER A 48 6.52 39.24 -7.37
CA SER A 48 6.27 38.01 -6.65
C SER A 48 5.07 37.18 -7.17
N LYS A 49 4.18 37.81 -7.96
CA LYS A 49 3.05 37.15 -8.62
C LYS A 49 3.31 36.78 -10.09
N LEU A 50 4.52 37.04 -10.57
CA LEU A 50 5.00 36.60 -11.88
C LEU A 50 5.75 35.29 -11.73
N SER A 51 5.62 34.39 -12.71
CA SER A 51 6.38 33.14 -12.72
C SER A 51 6.84 32.78 -14.12
N ILE A 52 8.02 32.18 -14.20
CA ILE A 52 8.56 31.53 -15.40
C ILE A 52 8.60 30.04 -15.12
N SER A 53 8.15 29.23 -16.07
CA SER A 53 8.22 27.77 -16.01
C SER A 53 8.95 27.24 -17.23
N LEU A 54 9.93 26.35 -17.06
CA LEU A 54 10.58 25.64 -18.16
C LEU A 54 9.74 24.41 -18.50
N THR A 55 9.05 24.42 -19.63
CA THR A 55 8.20 23.29 -20.06
C THR A 55 8.96 22.20 -20.78
N SER A 56 9.95 22.57 -21.59
CA SER A 56 10.86 21.64 -22.25
C SER A 56 12.18 22.34 -22.61
N ALA A 57 13.25 21.57 -22.64
CA ALA A 57 14.54 22.00 -23.15
C ALA A 57 15.28 20.82 -23.79
N THR A 58 16.24 21.11 -24.68
CA THR A 58 17.22 20.13 -25.13
C THR A 58 17.96 19.60 -23.90
N SER A 59 17.82 18.29 -23.61
CA SER A 59 18.36 17.68 -22.41
C SER A 59 19.88 17.67 -22.38
N ILE A 60 20.52 17.40 -23.55
CA ILE A 60 21.96 17.32 -23.73
C ILE A 60 22.36 18.13 -24.94
N VAL A 61 23.27 19.08 -24.76
CA VAL A 61 23.87 19.83 -25.86
C VAL A 61 25.11 19.09 -26.34
N THR A 62 25.07 18.64 -27.59
CA THR A 62 26.16 17.95 -28.25
C THR A 62 26.88 18.85 -29.25
N ASP A 63 27.92 18.39 -29.91
CA ASP A 63 28.59 19.11 -31.00
C ASP A 63 27.68 19.36 -32.22
N LYS A 64 26.68 18.43 -32.39
CA LYS A 64 25.77 18.43 -33.53
C LYS A 64 24.35 18.85 -33.18
N SER A 65 23.99 18.88 -31.91
CA SER A 65 22.64 19.32 -31.50
C SER A 65 22.63 20.87 -31.46
N GLY A 66 21.50 21.44 -31.82
CA GLY A 66 21.16 22.81 -31.38
C GLY A 66 20.71 22.83 -29.93
N TYR A 67 20.21 23.95 -29.49
CA TYR A 67 19.55 24.11 -28.20
C TYR A 67 18.20 24.78 -28.39
N THR A 68 17.14 24.15 -27.88
CA THR A 68 15.79 24.73 -27.88
C THR A 68 15.24 24.65 -26.47
N ALA A 69 14.70 25.77 -25.96
CA ALA A 69 14.02 25.80 -24.68
C ALA A 69 12.69 26.54 -24.83
N LYS A 70 11.64 25.98 -24.20
CA LYS A 70 10.29 26.54 -24.14
C LYS A 70 9.95 26.92 -22.73
N PHE A 71 9.48 28.15 -22.58
CA PHE A 71 9.09 28.73 -21.31
C PHE A 71 7.62 29.13 -21.34
N VAL A 72 6.95 29.08 -20.23
CA VAL A 72 5.65 29.70 -20.00
C VAL A 72 5.84 30.78 -18.94
N ILE A 73 5.43 32.00 -19.28
CA ILE A 73 5.41 33.12 -18.37
C ILE A 73 3.97 33.37 -17.95
N THR A 74 3.71 33.40 -16.66
CA THR A 74 2.37 33.57 -16.09
C THR A 74 2.31 34.83 -15.25
N ASN A 75 1.34 35.70 -15.53
CA ASN A 75 1.02 36.88 -14.75
C ASN A 75 -0.18 36.60 -13.83
N SER A 76 0.10 36.23 -12.58
CA SER A 76 -0.93 36.03 -11.53
C SER A 76 -1.21 37.32 -10.73
N SER A 77 -0.62 38.48 -11.15
CA SER A 77 -0.90 39.77 -10.52
C SER A 77 -2.24 40.34 -11.01
N ASP A 78 -2.68 41.40 -10.36
CA ASP A 78 -3.92 42.12 -10.68
C ASP A 78 -3.68 43.24 -11.73
N THR A 79 -2.45 43.32 -12.28
CA THR A 79 -2.01 44.39 -13.17
C THR A 79 -1.66 43.82 -14.53
N ASN A 80 -2.03 44.52 -15.60
CA ASN A 80 -1.56 44.21 -16.96
C ASN A 80 -0.11 44.58 -17.11
N LEU A 81 0.62 43.77 -17.87
CA LEU A 81 2.00 44.01 -18.25
C LEU A 81 2.06 44.47 -19.71
N ALA A 82 2.88 45.45 -20.00
CA ALA A 82 3.22 45.89 -21.34
C ALA A 82 4.02 44.81 -22.09
N GLU A 83 4.41 45.05 -23.31
CA GLU A 83 5.36 44.23 -24.04
C GLU A 83 6.61 44.02 -23.19
N GLY A 84 7.12 42.80 -23.19
CA GLY A 84 8.28 42.41 -22.39
C GLY A 84 9.29 41.61 -23.20
N SER A 85 10.36 41.22 -22.56
CA SER A 85 11.37 40.37 -23.17
C SER A 85 11.79 39.24 -22.21
N LEU A 86 11.95 38.02 -22.75
CA LEU A 86 12.59 36.91 -22.06
C LEU A 86 14.04 36.81 -22.55
N LEU A 87 14.96 36.93 -21.62
CA LEU A 87 16.40 36.78 -21.86
C LEU A 87 16.84 35.43 -21.28
N LEU A 88 17.74 34.75 -21.99
CA LEU A 88 18.28 33.45 -21.55
C LEU A 88 19.80 33.55 -21.52
N PHE A 89 20.37 33.17 -20.37
CA PHE A 89 21.80 33.22 -20.11
C PHE A 89 22.33 31.90 -19.61
N THR A 90 23.59 31.61 -19.81
CA THR A 90 24.31 30.47 -19.23
C THR A 90 25.74 30.86 -18.85
N SER A 91 26.45 29.94 -18.22
CA SER A 91 27.87 30.04 -17.93
C SER A 91 28.68 29.09 -18.82
N THR A 92 29.90 29.46 -19.13
CA THR A 92 30.89 28.54 -19.73
C THR A 92 31.52 27.60 -18.67
N ARG A 93 31.33 27.89 -17.36
CA ARG A 93 31.84 27.08 -16.25
C ARG A 93 30.77 26.12 -15.76
N SER A 94 31.19 24.88 -15.44
CA SER A 94 30.31 23.88 -14.84
C SER A 94 30.22 24.07 -13.33
N PHE A 95 29.16 23.52 -12.74
CA PHE A 95 29.05 23.36 -11.28
C PHE A 95 30.19 22.49 -10.76
N SER A 96 30.62 22.74 -9.53
CA SER A 96 31.71 21.99 -8.87
C SER A 96 31.22 21.07 -7.74
N SER A 97 30.02 21.28 -7.23
CA SER A 97 29.47 20.50 -6.12
C SER A 97 27.96 20.39 -6.18
N SER A 98 27.41 19.30 -5.60
CA SER A 98 25.95 19.12 -5.44
C SER A 98 25.32 20.22 -4.60
N GLN A 99 26.05 20.72 -3.58
CA GLN A 99 25.57 21.84 -2.77
C GLN A 99 25.41 23.11 -3.60
N SER A 100 26.42 23.47 -4.41
CA SER A 100 26.34 24.69 -5.27
C SER A 100 25.20 24.56 -6.30
N MET A 101 24.94 23.34 -6.79
CA MET A 101 23.82 23.08 -7.70
C MET A 101 22.47 23.20 -6.98
N GLN A 102 22.38 22.77 -5.72
CA GLN A 102 21.18 22.92 -4.90
C GLN A 102 20.93 24.39 -4.51
N ASP A 103 21.98 25.10 -4.11
CA ASP A 103 21.88 26.53 -3.79
C ASP A 103 21.44 27.35 -5.02
N TRP A 104 21.89 26.95 -6.22
CA TRP A 104 21.42 27.50 -7.48
C TRP A 104 19.93 27.20 -7.73
N ALA A 105 19.48 25.96 -7.52
CA ALA A 105 18.07 25.60 -7.64
C ALA A 105 17.17 26.42 -6.72
N ASN A 106 17.65 26.66 -5.50
CA ASN A 106 16.93 27.41 -4.47
C ASN A 106 16.97 28.94 -4.68
N GLY A 107 17.73 29.41 -5.68
CA GLY A 107 17.92 30.86 -5.91
C GLY A 107 18.75 31.58 -4.84
N THR A 108 19.43 30.81 -3.96
CA THR A 108 20.28 31.39 -2.89
C THR A 108 21.71 31.66 -3.33
N MET A 109 22.15 31.08 -4.46
CA MET A 109 23.46 31.26 -5.02
C MET A 109 23.40 32.09 -6.30
N HIS A 110 24.26 33.10 -6.39
CA HIS A 110 24.48 33.87 -7.62
C HIS A 110 25.75 33.34 -8.31
N THR A 111 25.57 32.76 -9.48
CA THR A 111 26.68 32.32 -10.33
C THR A 111 26.73 33.22 -11.56
N PRO A 112 27.90 33.72 -11.95
CA PRO A 112 28.00 34.53 -13.18
C PRO A 112 27.54 33.73 -14.40
N THR A 113 26.59 34.26 -15.13
CA THR A 113 26.06 33.72 -16.39
C THR A 113 26.29 34.71 -17.53
N PRO A 114 27.57 34.96 -17.92
CA PRO A 114 27.92 36.06 -18.84
C PRO A 114 27.54 35.76 -20.29
N LEU A 115 27.18 34.52 -20.63
CA LEU A 115 26.89 34.13 -22.00
C LEU A 115 25.39 34.22 -22.26
N GLN A 116 24.96 35.24 -22.99
CA GLN A 116 23.59 35.35 -23.47
C GLN A 116 23.36 34.34 -24.60
N LEU A 117 22.42 33.45 -24.40
CA LEU A 117 21.99 32.46 -25.40
C LEU A 117 20.97 33.05 -26.38
N GLY A 118 20.04 33.85 -25.88
CA GLY A 118 19.01 34.44 -26.73
C GLY A 118 18.12 35.41 -26.00
N VAL A 119 17.30 36.09 -26.80
CA VAL A 119 16.24 36.99 -26.33
C VAL A 119 15.01 36.83 -27.21
N VAL A 120 13.84 36.85 -26.59
CA VAL A 120 12.55 36.81 -27.28
C VAL A 120 11.67 37.93 -26.75
N ASN A 121 11.19 38.78 -27.67
CA ASN A 121 10.20 39.79 -27.32
C ASN A 121 8.81 39.17 -27.22
N LEU A 122 8.07 39.50 -26.20
CA LEU A 122 6.77 38.96 -25.88
C LEU A 122 5.71 40.07 -25.91
N PRO A 123 4.51 39.78 -26.38
CA PRO A 123 3.42 40.74 -26.38
C PRO A 123 3.00 41.08 -24.95
N ALA A 124 2.23 42.15 -24.83
CA ALA A 124 1.61 42.56 -23.59
C ALA A 124 0.87 41.41 -22.93
N LEU A 125 1.05 41.24 -21.61
CA LEU A 125 0.51 40.13 -20.85
C LEU A 125 -0.51 40.61 -19.82
N SER A 126 -1.78 40.39 -20.12
CA SER A 126 -2.89 40.76 -19.24
C SER A 126 -2.82 40.02 -17.91
N HIS A 127 -3.44 40.58 -16.87
CA HIS A 127 -3.61 39.92 -15.57
C HIS A 127 -4.28 38.55 -15.72
N GLY A 128 -3.85 37.58 -14.94
CA GLY A 128 -4.38 36.20 -14.94
C GLY A 128 -4.10 35.39 -16.22
N LYS A 129 -3.23 35.87 -17.12
CA LYS A 129 -2.90 35.19 -18.39
C LYS A 129 -1.47 34.67 -18.41
N SER A 130 -1.23 33.74 -19.34
CA SER A 130 0.11 33.19 -19.61
C SER A 130 0.46 33.36 -21.08
N THR A 131 1.76 33.47 -21.38
CA THR A 131 2.31 33.47 -22.73
C THR A 131 3.47 32.47 -22.83
N THR A 132 3.74 31.99 -24.03
CA THR A 132 4.82 31.04 -24.29
C THR A 132 5.96 31.69 -25.04
N ALA A 133 7.18 31.47 -24.58
CA ALA A 133 8.41 31.87 -25.24
C ALA A 133 9.22 30.66 -25.68
N THR A 134 9.80 30.73 -26.88
CA THR A 134 10.70 29.67 -27.38
C THR A 134 12.00 30.31 -27.83
N ILE A 135 13.12 29.86 -27.30
CA ILE A 135 14.46 30.25 -27.72
C ILE A 135 15.12 29.05 -28.38
N THR A 136 15.57 29.22 -29.61
CA THR A 136 16.24 28.18 -30.41
C THR A 136 17.58 28.68 -30.92
N LEU A 137 18.62 27.87 -30.71
CA LEU A 137 19.96 28.09 -31.23
C LEU A 137 20.35 26.93 -32.12
N PRO A 138 20.80 27.15 -33.34
CA PRO A 138 21.35 26.11 -34.19
C PRO A 138 22.69 25.58 -33.63
N ALA A 139 23.07 24.36 -34.01
CA ALA A 139 24.30 23.72 -33.50
C ALA A 139 25.58 24.54 -33.83
N ASP A 140 25.59 25.23 -34.94
CA ASP A 140 26.71 26.05 -35.38
C ASP A 140 26.77 27.45 -34.77
N SER A 141 25.85 27.81 -33.89
CA SER A 141 25.78 29.10 -33.22
C SER A 141 27.08 29.40 -32.45
N THR A 142 27.52 30.64 -32.47
CA THR A 142 28.72 31.08 -31.75
C THR A 142 28.57 30.93 -30.23
N GLN A 143 27.36 31.06 -29.74
CA GLN A 143 27.01 30.89 -28.32
C GLN A 143 27.29 29.47 -27.86
N LEU A 144 26.73 28.43 -28.56
CA LEU A 144 26.97 27.05 -28.20
C LEU A 144 28.43 26.65 -28.39
N LYS A 145 29.09 27.08 -29.44
CA LYS A 145 30.52 26.84 -29.69
C LYS A 145 31.46 27.47 -28.66
N SER A 146 30.99 28.48 -27.93
CA SER A 146 31.77 29.08 -26.84
C SER A 146 31.78 28.25 -25.56
N ILE A 147 30.86 27.26 -25.43
CA ILE A 147 30.80 26.30 -24.32
C ILE A 147 31.79 25.17 -24.59
N ARG A 148 33.04 25.36 -24.19
CA ARG A 148 34.17 24.44 -24.49
C ARG A 148 34.49 23.43 -23.38
N SER A 149 33.73 23.44 -22.27
CA SER A 149 33.87 22.42 -21.23
C SER A 149 32.56 21.63 -21.11
N TRP A 150 32.66 20.35 -20.89
CA TRP A 150 31.52 19.49 -20.69
C TRP A 150 30.86 19.67 -19.30
N GLY A 151 29.71 19.04 -19.06
CA GLY A 151 29.04 18.94 -17.77
C GLY A 151 27.96 19.99 -17.57
N ALA A 152 27.44 20.00 -16.34
CA ALA A 152 26.29 20.79 -15.93
C ALA A 152 26.64 22.27 -15.75
N LYS A 153 25.86 23.15 -16.34
CA LYS A 153 26.05 24.62 -16.30
C LYS A 153 24.80 25.30 -15.75
N PRO A 154 24.95 26.40 -15.01
CA PRO A 154 23.82 27.21 -14.64
C PRO A 154 23.15 27.81 -15.88
N LEU A 155 21.83 27.66 -15.95
CA LEU A 155 20.95 28.27 -16.93
C LEU A 155 20.06 29.29 -16.20
N TYR A 156 19.95 30.47 -16.70
CA TYR A 156 19.24 31.59 -16.10
C TYR A 156 18.31 32.22 -17.10
N ALA A 157 17.03 32.25 -16.82
CA ALA A 157 16.02 32.93 -17.61
C ALA A 157 15.47 34.13 -16.83
N GLU A 158 15.37 35.28 -17.47
CA GLU A 158 14.86 36.51 -16.89
C GLU A 158 13.80 37.11 -17.81
N TYR A 159 12.64 37.37 -17.27
CA TYR A 159 11.57 38.07 -17.97
C TYR A 159 11.43 39.47 -17.38
N ASP A 160 11.55 40.47 -18.26
CA ASP A 160 11.41 41.86 -17.94
C ASP A 160 10.23 42.48 -18.69
N SER A 161 9.44 43.26 -18.00
CA SER A 161 8.33 44.02 -18.56
C SER A 161 8.06 45.28 -17.72
N THR A 162 7.06 46.04 -18.13
CA THR A 162 6.60 47.22 -17.40
C THR A 162 5.14 47.01 -17.01
N ALA A 163 4.86 47.22 -15.73
CA ALA A 163 3.47 47.18 -15.23
C ALA A 163 2.74 48.46 -15.72
N ASP A 164 1.55 48.26 -16.32
CA ASP A 164 0.69 49.34 -16.79
C ASP A 164 0.03 50.05 -15.59
N GLY A 165 0.68 51.07 -15.06
CA GLY A 165 0.26 51.78 -13.84
C GLY A 165 -0.65 52.95 -14.08
N GLY A 166 -1.13 53.19 -15.31
CA GLY A 166 -2.03 54.33 -15.64
C GLY A 166 -1.41 55.70 -15.43
N THR A 167 -0.14 55.81 -15.08
CA THR A 167 0.66 57.05 -14.95
C THR A 167 1.87 56.94 -15.84
N GLN A 168 2.40 58.09 -16.33
CA GLN A 168 3.45 58.17 -17.34
C GLN A 168 4.80 57.50 -16.99
N ASN A 169 4.96 56.92 -15.82
CA ASN A 169 6.12 56.14 -15.39
C ASN A 169 5.68 54.72 -15.01
N GLY A 170 5.64 53.82 -15.99
CA GLY A 170 5.42 52.38 -15.73
C GLY A 170 6.51 51.81 -14.80
N VAL A 171 6.11 50.93 -13.89
CA VAL A 171 7.04 50.28 -12.97
C VAL A 171 7.64 49.08 -13.67
N THR A 172 8.97 49.03 -13.79
CA THR A 172 9.65 47.86 -14.32
C THR A 172 9.49 46.68 -13.35
N VAL A 173 9.04 45.55 -13.86
CA VAL A 173 8.86 44.29 -13.11
C VAL A 173 9.68 43.19 -13.77
N SER A 174 10.34 42.38 -12.97
CA SER A 174 11.09 41.24 -13.47
C SER A 174 10.81 39.98 -12.65
N THR A 175 11.00 38.83 -13.28
CA THR A 175 10.98 37.53 -12.62
C THR A 175 12.03 36.62 -13.24
N GLN A 176 12.53 35.65 -12.46
CA GLN A 176 13.71 34.88 -12.80
C GLN A 176 13.46 33.40 -12.61
N LEU A 177 14.19 32.58 -13.38
CA LEU A 177 14.17 31.13 -13.27
C LEU A 177 15.59 30.58 -13.31
N HIS A 178 15.99 29.82 -12.32
CA HIS A 178 17.26 29.11 -12.25
C HIS A 178 17.09 27.67 -12.70
N SER A 179 17.72 27.30 -13.80
CA SER A 179 17.66 25.94 -14.38
C SER A 179 19.05 25.48 -14.81
N TYR A 180 19.14 24.50 -15.72
CA TYR A 180 20.37 23.80 -16.07
C TYR A 180 20.50 23.62 -17.57
N LEU A 181 21.75 23.69 -18.07
CA LEU A 181 22.15 23.27 -19.40
C LEU A 181 23.29 22.26 -19.24
N THR A 182 23.19 21.10 -19.88
CA THR A 182 24.24 20.08 -19.82
C THR A 182 24.91 19.93 -21.19
N ARG A 183 26.24 20.08 -21.23
CA ARG A 183 27.08 19.87 -22.43
C ARG A 183 27.76 18.53 -22.35
N SER A 184 27.64 17.70 -23.42
CA SER A 184 28.32 16.39 -23.54
C SER A 184 29.82 16.54 -23.81
N HIS A 185 30.56 15.43 -23.85
CA HIS A 185 31.99 15.39 -24.16
C HIS A 185 32.29 15.51 -25.64
N ASP A 186 31.33 15.20 -26.53
CA ASP A 186 31.57 15.13 -27.94
C ASP A 186 32.06 16.46 -28.55
N GLY A 187 33.06 16.37 -29.44
CA GLY A 187 33.71 17.52 -30.02
C GLY A 187 34.62 18.31 -29.06
N LEU A 188 34.82 17.83 -27.82
CA LEU A 188 35.74 18.42 -26.83
C LEU A 188 36.99 17.53 -26.70
N SER A 189 38.13 18.16 -26.40
CA SER A 189 39.43 17.50 -26.26
C SER A 189 39.68 16.91 -24.86
N GLU A 190 38.65 16.42 -24.20
CA GLU A 190 38.75 15.88 -22.86
C GLU A 190 39.02 14.37 -22.89
N HIS A 191 39.78 13.86 -21.90
CA HIS A 191 40.14 12.44 -21.81
C HIS A 191 38.92 11.59 -21.43
N ALA A 192 38.88 10.37 -21.96
CA ALA A 192 37.84 9.42 -21.58
C ALA A 192 38.02 9.07 -20.08
N THR A 193 36.92 9.22 -19.35
CA THR A 193 36.81 8.85 -17.93
C THR A 193 35.85 7.66 -17.80
N PRO A 194 35.96 6.82 -16.74
CA PRO A 194 34.96 5.78 -16.48
C PRO A 194 33.56 6.38 -16.45
N GLN A 195 32.61 5.72 -17.12
CA GLN A 195 31.22 6.14 -17.10
C GLN A 195 30.61 5.92 -15.72
N LEU A 196 29.65 6.77 -15.35
CA LEU A 196 28.80 6.57 -14.20
C LEU A 196 27.81 5.46 -14.50
N THR A 197 27.88 4.33 -13.79
CA THR A 197 26.89 3.26 -13.94
C THR A 197 25.62 3.61 -13.19
N ILE A 198 24.50 3.70 -13.91
CA ILE A 198 23.17 3.96 -13.32
C ILE A 198 22.28 2.76 -13.57
N THR A 199 21.81 2.14 -12.51
CA THR A 199 20.74 1.14 -12.56
C THR A 199 19.41 1.85 -12.30
N THR A 200 18.55 1.87 -13.29
CA THR A 200 17.18 2.38 -13.15
C THR A 200 16.25 1.24 -12.77
N ALA A 201 15.43 1.43 -11.75
CA ALA A 201 14.54 0.40 -11.25
C ALA A 201 13.12 0.93 -11.01
N LEU A 202 12.14 0.05 -11.26
CA LEU A 202 10.72 0.30 -11.08
C LEU A 202 10.11 -0.80 -10.21
N PRO A 203 9.55 -0.48 -9.05
CA PRO A 203 8.68 -1.40 -8.31
C PRO A 203 7.36 -1.54 -9.07
N PHE A 204 7.10 -2.72 -9.60
CA PHE A 204 5.93 -3.01 -10.41
C PHE A 204 4.85 -3.64 -9.53
N SER A 205 4.00 -2.82 -8.96
CA SER A 205 2.99 -3.23 -7.98
C SER A 205 1.67 -2.51 -8.18
N SER A 206 0.57 -3.20 -7.86
CA SER A 206 -0.77 -2.61 -7.86
C SER A 206 -1.01 -1.88 -6.53
N ALA A 207 -1.11 -0.56 -6.59
CA ALA A 207 -1.36 0.27 -5.41
C ALA A 207 -2.82 0.22 -4.95
N GLN A 208 -3.77 -0.14 -5.83
CA GLN A 208 -5.20 -0.15 -5.55
C GLN A 208 -5.83 -1.49 -5.96
N ARG A 209 -5.87 -2.40 -5.01
CA ARG A 209 -6.55 -3.67 -5.21
C ARG A 209 -8.00 -3.59 -4.73
N THR A 210 -8.87 -4.29 -5.44
CA THR A 210 -10.30 -4.37 -5.15
C THR A 210 -10.70 -5.80 -4.82
N VAL A 211 -11.79 -5.95 -4.08
CA VAL A 211 -12.38 -7.26 -3.80
C VAL A 211 -13.27 -7.65 -4.98
N LYS A 212 -13.12 -8.86 -5.52
CA LYS A 212 -13.95 -9.38 -6.62
C LYS A 212 -15.40 -9.46 -6.17
N LYS A 213 -16.31 -8.96 -7.02
CA LYS A 213 -17.74 -9.07 -6.79
C LYS A 213 -18.11 -10.54 -6.58
N ASP A 214 -18.88 -10.82 -5.55
CA ASP A 214 -19.32 -12.16 -5.16
C ASP A 214 -18.19 -13.19 -4.84
N GLY A 215 -16.91 -12.81 -4.95
CA GLY A 215 -15.78 -13.71 -4.71
C GLY A 215 -15.80 -14.37 -3.34
N LEU A 216 -16.04 -13.58 -2.29
CA LEU A 216 -16.12 -14.07 -0.91
C LEU A 216 -17.36 -14.97 -0.69
N ALA A 217 -18.49 -14.59 -1.24
CA ALA A 217 -19.73 -15.36 -1.10
C ALA A 217 -19.62 -16.71 -1.83
N ASN A 218 -19.01 -16.72 -3.01
CA ASN A 218 -18.76 -17.94 -3.78
C ASN A 218 -17.77 -18.86 -3.05
N LEU A 219 -16.66 -18.31 -2.53
CA LEU A 219 -15.67 -19.09 -1.79
C LEU A 219 -16.26 -19.80 -0.57
N VAL A 220 -17.22 -19.18 0.12
CA VAL A 220 -17.88 -19.78 1.29
C VAL A 220 -18.89 -20.86 0.89
N LYS A 221 -19.55 -20.76 -0.27
CA LYS A 221 -20.65 -21.66 -0.69
C LYS A 221 -20.20 -22.75 -1.65
N ASP A 222 -19.10 -22.55 -2.36
CA ASP A 222 -18.61 -23.47 -3.40
C ASP A 222 -17.16 -23.89 -3.11
N ALA A 223 -16.95 -25.17 -2.88
CA ALA A 223 -15.62 -25.74 -2.65
C ALA A 223 -14.69 -25.60 -3.87
N GLY A 224 -15.25 -25.53 -5.09
CA GLY A 224 -14.52 -25.32 -6.35
C GLY A 224 -14.03 -23.89 -6.56
N ALA A 225 -14.61 -22.90 -5.84
CA ALA A 225 -14.29 -21.50 -6.01
C ALA A 225 -12.80 -21.19 -5.76
N SER A 226 -12.32 -20.14 -6.42
CA SER A 226 -10.94 -19.65 -6.28
C SER A 226 -10.73 -19.02 -4.91
N ALA A 227 -9.56 -19.27 -4.31
CA ALA A 227 -9.10 -18.57 -3.11
C ALA A 227 -8.73 -17.11 -3.39
N ASN A 228 -8.36 -16.77 -4.64
CA ASN A 228 -8.02 -15.40 -5.03
C ASN A 228 -9.30 -14.56 -5.15
N VAL A 229 -9.63 -13.85 -4.07
CA VAL A 229 -10.81 -12.99 -3.94
C VAL A 229 -10.55 -11.53 -4.27
N THR A 230 -9.33 -11.18 -4.65
CA THR A 230 -8.92 -9.82 -5.00
C THR A 230 -8.48 -9.72 -6.46
N ALA A 231 -8.45 -8.49 -6.98
CA ALA A 231 -7.94 -8.17 -8.30
C ALA A 231 -7.35 -6.76 -8.30
N ALA A 232 -6.45 -6.46 -9.23
CA ALA A 232 -6.08 -5.09 -9.54
C ALA A 232 -7.34 -4.32 -9.98
N SER A 233 -7.42 -3.04 -9.66
CA SER A 233 -8.49 -2.18 -10.18
C SER A 233 -8.32 -1.97 -11.69
N ASP A 234 -9.36 -1.50 -12.39
CA ASP A 234 -9.24 -1.17 -13.81
C ASP A 234 -8.19 -0.08 -14.06
N THR A 235 -8.10 0.89 -13.13
CA THR A 235 -7.08 1.94 -13.16
C THR A 235 -5.68 1.34 -13.04
N ASP A 236 -5.44 0.50 -12.03
CA ASP A 236 -4.14 -0.14 -11.83
C ASP A 236 -3.77 -1.08 -12.99
N THR A 237 -4.74 -1.77 -13.56
CA THR A 237 -4.50 -2.62 -14.75
C THR A 237 -3.98 -1.79 -15.91
N LYS A 238 -4.52 -0.60 -16.11
CA LYS A 238 -4.06 0.35 -17.14
C LYS A 238 -2.66 0.87 -16.78
N GLU A 239 -2.43 1.30 -15.55
CA GLU A 239 -1.13 1.78 -15.06
C GLU A 239 -0.04 0.71 -15.22
N LEU A 240 -0.28 -0.51 -14.75
CA LEU A 240 0.64 -1.64 -14.93
C LEU A 240 0.92 -1.95 -16.41
N THR A 241 -0.07 -1.77 -17.28
CA THR A 241 0.12 -1.96 -18.73
C THR A 241 1.02 -0.87 -19.31
N GLU A 242 0.84 0.38 -18.90
CA GLU A 242 1.67 1.52 -19.32
C GLU A 242 3.11 1.39 -18.79
N GLU A 243 3.30 0.94 -17.54
CA GLU A 243 4.61 0.64 -16.97
C GLU A 243 5.33 -0.52 -17.67
N ALA A 244 4.60 -1.59 -18.00
CA ALA A 244 5.14 -2.70 -18.79
C ALA A 244 5.55 -2.26 -20.20
N GLN A 245 4.79 -1.35 -20.81
CA GLN A 245 5.13 -0.74 -22.09
C GLN A 245 6.39 0.14 -21.98
N LEU A 246 6.50 0.94 -20.93
CA LEU A 246 7.70 1.74 -20.63
C LEU A 246 8.94 0.83 -20.53
N ALA A 247 8.84 -0.26 -19.78
CA ALA A 247 9.95 -1.23 -19.63
C ALA A 247 10.27 -1.98 -20.93
N ARG A 248 9.32 -2.09 -21.84
CA ARG A 248 9.53 -2.63 -23.19
C ARG A 248 10.25 -1.66 -24.11
N GLU A 249 9.89 -0.38 -24.03
CA GLU A 249 10.48 0.71 -24.83
C GLU A 249 11.90 1.04 -24.37
N HIS A 250 12.15 0.93 -23.06
CA HIS A 250 13.44 1.17 -22.42
C HIS A 250 13.97 -0.11 -21.76
N PRO A 251 14.68 -0.98 -22.49
CA PRO A 251 15.18 -2.25 -21.96
C PRO A 251 16.20 -2.11 -20.81
N SER A 252 16.73 -0.92 -20.61
CA SER A 252 17.60 -0.57 -19.47
C SER A 252 16.83 -0.49 -18.14
N LEU A 253 15.52 -0.22 -18.17
CA LEU A 253 14.68 -0.17 -16.97
C LEU A 253 14.51 -1.56 -16.37
N ARG A 254 14.86 -1.72 -15.09
CA ARG A 254 14.77 -2.96 -14.32
C ARG A 254 13.49 -3.00 -13.52
N VAL A 255 12.69 -4.02 -13.74
CA VAL A 255 11.40 -4.22 -13.08
C VAL A 255 11.56 -5.22 -11.94
N VAL A 256 11.20 -4.83 -10.73
CA VAL A 256 11.04 -5.72 -9.59
C VAL A 256 9.54 -5.86 -9.34
N ALA A 257 9.01 -7.04 -9.62
CA ALA A 257 7.56 -7.22 -9.72
C ALA A 257 6.94 -7.78 -8.43
N ASP A 258 5.83 -7.18 -8.01
CA ASP A 258 4.94 -7.80 -7.03
C ASP A 258 4.38 -9.12 -7.58
N PRO A 259 4.38 -10.19 -6.77
CA PRO A 259 4.02 -11.54 -7.23
C PRO A 259 2.64 -11.68 -7.87
N GLU A 260 1.67 -10.89 -7.45
CA GLU A 260 0.33 -10.93 -8.06
C GLU A 260 0.19 -9.99 -9.26
N SER A 261 0.82 -8.81 -9.19
CA SER A 261 0.72 -7.80 -10.24
C SER A 261 1.34 -8.26 -11.55
N ILE A 262 2.37 -9.12 -11.51
CA ILE A 262 3.00 -9.69 -12.71
C ILE A 262 2.00 -10.49 -13.57
N GLY A 263 1.02 -11.15 -12.95
CA GLY A 263 -0.03 -11.89 -13.67
C GLY A 263 -0.90 -10.99 -14.54
N THR A 264 -1.10 -9.73 -14.15
CA THR A 264 -1.94 -8.78 -14.89
C THR A 264 -1.43 -8.55 -16.31
N VAL A 265 -0.11 -8.58 -16.53
CA VAL A 265 0.52 -8.32 -17.83
C VAL A 265 1.17 -9.55 -18.45
N ALA A 266 1.19 -10.68 -17.76
CA ALA A 266 1.88 -11.90 -18.21
C ALA A 266 1.30 -12.44 -19.54
N ALA A 267 -0.03 -12.44 -19.69
CA ALA A 267 -0.70 -12.93 -20.89
C ALA A 267 -0.54 -12.00 -22.10
N SER A 268 -0.32 -10.71 -21.88
CA SER A 268 -0.20 -9.73 -22.98
C SER A 268 1.14 -9.80 -23.73
N GLY A 269 2.18 -10.41 -23.11
CA GLY A 269 3.53 -10.46 -23.64
C GLY A 269 4.21 -9.08 -23.78
N ILE A 270 3.63 -8.04 -23.18
CA ILE A 270 4.18 -6.68 -23.19
C ILE A 270 5.49 -6.64 -22.39
N LEU A 271 5.45 -7.13 -21.15
CA LEU A 271 6.63 -7.19 -20.28
C LEU A 271 7.59 -8.29 -20.79
N LYS A 272 8.86 -7.92 -20.96
CA LYS A 272 9.90 -8.84 -21.41
C LYS A 272 10.64 -9.48 -20.23
N GLN A 273 11.02 -10.75 -20.38
CA GLN A 273 11.85 -11.45 -19.38
C GLN A 273 13.17 -10.70 -19.07
N SER A 274 13.76 -10.03 -20.05
CA SER A 274 15.01 -9.27 -19.90
C SER A 274 14.87 -8.02 -19.03
N SER A 275 13.66 -7.46 -18.90
CA SER A 275 13.37 -6.30 -18.04
C SER A 275 13.13 -6.72 -16.60
N LEU A 276 12.73 -7.99 -16.35
CA LEU A 276 12.53 -8.50 -14.99
C LEU A 276 13.85 -8.67 -14.27
N ALA A 277 14.00 -7.98 -13.14
CA ALA A 277 15.21 -8.00 -12.30
C ALA A 277 15.00 -8.76 -10.98
N GLY A 278 13.76 -8.91 -10.51
CA GLY A 278 13.45 -9.61 -9.28
C GLY A 278 11.95 -9.71 -9.02
N ILE A 279 11.62 -10.46 -7.97
CA ILE A 279 10.26 -10.56 -7.41
C ILE A 279 10.31 -9.94 -6.03
N MET A 280 9.40 -8.99 -5.74
CA MET A 280 9.30 -8.38 -4.41
C MET A 280 8.45 -9.23 -3.46
N GLN A 281 8.41 -8.81 -2.20
CA GLN A 281 7.49 -9.38 -1.22
C GLN A 281 6.04 -9.17 -1.68
N PRO A 282 5.12 -10.10 -1.34
CA PRO A 282 3.72 -9.96 -1.72
C PRO A 282 3.07 -8.67 -1.16
N TYR A 283 2.27 -8.00 -1.99
CA TYR A 283 1.29 -6.97 -1.60
C TYR A 283 1.84 -5.65 -1.04
N GLY A 284 3.04 -5.22 -1.40
CA GLY A 284 3.60 -3.98 -0.86
C GLY A 284 3.65 -4.00 0.68
N TYR A 285 4.05 -5.10 1.25
CA TYR A 285 3.96 -5.42 2.66
C TYR A 285 4.82 -4.51 3.54
N ASP A 286 4.21 -3.88 4.54
CA ASP A 286 4.91 -3.05 5.52
C ASP A 286 5.65 -3.91 6.56
N VAL A 287 6.93 -4.17 6.32
CA VAL A 287 7.80 -4.93 7.21
C VAL A 287 7.99 -4.22 8.56
N THR A 288 7.89 -2.89 8.57
CA THR A 288 8.04 -2.09 9.81
C THR A 288 6.88 -2.34 10.76
N SER A 289 5.64 -2.39 10.25
CA SER A 289 4.49 -2.80 11.06
C SER A 289 4.62 -4.23 11.56
N ARG A 290 5.18 -5.13 10.75
CA ARG A 290 5.42 -6.53 11.15
C ARG A 290 6.38 -6.63 12.33
N SER A 291 7.49 -5.93 12.28
CA SER A 291 8.51 -5.94 13.34
C SER A 291 8.03 -5.30 14.65
N ALA A 292 7.00 -4.45 14.60
CA ALA A 292 6.48 -3.73 15.76
C ALA A 292 5.63 -4.57 16.71
N PHE A 293 5.20 -5.79 16.30
CA PHE A 293 4.33 -6.67 17.10
C PHE A 293 4.93 -8.07 17.24
N ALA A 294 4.61 -8.72 18.37
CA ALA A 294 5.02 -10.10 18.61
C ALA A 294 4.40 -11.07 17.59
N GLU A 295 5.18 -12.06 17.14
CA GLU A 295 4.79 -13.09 16.16
C GLU A 295 3.45 -13.75 16.54
N THR A 296 3.22 -14.03 17.82
CA THR A 296 1.98 -14.64 18.33
C THR A 296 0.71 -13.83 18.06
N LEU A 297 0.80 -12.52 17.85
CA LEU A 297 -0.36 -11.70 17.47
C LEU A 297 -0.71 -11.90 16.01
N TRP A 298 0.29 -12.02 15.14
CA TRP A 298 0.12 -12.30 13.73
C TRP A 298 -0.43 -13.72 13.50
N GLU A 299 0.09 -14.70 14.20
CA GLU A 299 -0.43 -16.08 14.16
C GLU A 299 -1.90 -16.16 14.60
N LYS A 300 -2.26 -15.47 15.70
CA LYS A 300 -3.66 -15.36 16.14
C LYS A 300 -4.54 -14.70 15.09
N ALA A 301 -4.02 -13.73 14.38
CA ALA A 301 -4.70 -13.08 13.25
C ALA A 301 -4.75 -13.96 11.99
N GLY A 302 -4.19 -15.17 12.00
CA GLY A 302 -4.19 -16.08 10.86
C GLY A 302 -3.18 -15.72 9.77
N ILE A 303 -2.24 -14.83 10.05
CA ILE A 303 -1.18 -14.47 9.12
C ILE A 303 0.08 -15.23 9.51
N ALA A 304 0.38 -16.26 8.74
CA ALA A 304 1.59 -17.06 8.95
C ALA A 304 2.86 -16.24 8.73
N ASP A 305 3.91 -16.55 9.49
CA ASP A 305 5.20 -15.87 9.33
C ASP A 305 5.80 -16.07 7.92
N SER A 306 5.55 -17.23 7.32
CA SER A 306 5.98 -17.54 5.95
C SER A 306 5.15 -16.88 4.84
N ALA A 307 4.04 -16.21 5.18
CA ALA A 307 3.10 -15.66 4.18
C ALA A 307 3.76 -14.68 3.21
N TRP A 308 4.80 -14.00 3.65
CA TRP A 308 5.54 -13.03 2.86
C TRP A 308 7.00 -13.42 2.61
N SER A 309 7.35 -14.70 2.81
CA SER A 309 8.69 -15.19 2.54
C SER A 309 9.04 -15.15 1.05
N ALA A 310 10.33 -15.11 0.76
CA ALA A 310 10.86 -15.16 -0.60
C ALA A 310 10.34 -16.38 -1.38
N SER A 311 10.22 -17.56 -0.73
CA SER A 311 9.67 -18.76 -1.35
C SER A 311 8.18 -18.61 -1.68
N THR A 312 7.40 -17.97 -0.81
CA THR A 312 5.98 -17.68 -1.06
C THR A 312 5.83 -16.69 -2.19
N ALA A 313 6.64 -15.63 -2.25
CA ALA A 313 6.66 -14.67 -3.34
C ALA A 313 6.85 -15.35 -4.71
N HIS A 314 7.82 -16.26 -4.82
CA HIS A 314 8.04 -17.05 -6.05
C HIS A 314 6.85 -17.94 -6.41
N THR A 315 6.25 -18.60 -5.41
CA THR A 315 5.08 -19.48 -5.62
C THR A 315 3.87 -18.68 -6.12
N VAL A 316 3.59 -17.55 -5.49
CA VAL A 316 2.48 -16.67 -5.87
C VAL A 316 2.69 -16.11 -7.28
N ALA A 317 3.90 -15.64 -7.60
CA ALA A 317 4.23 -15.13 -8.94
C ALA A 317 4.07 -16.21 -10.03
N ALA A 318 4.55 -17.42 -9.78
CA ALA A 318 4.39 -18.53 -10.74
C ALA A 318 2.92 -18.89 -10.96
N ASN A 319 2.12 -18.94 -9.89
CA ASN A 319 0.68 -19.21 -9.97
C ASN A 319 -0.08 -18.08 -10.66
N SER A 320 0.28 -16.82 -10.41
CA SER A 320 -0.31 -15.64 -11.04
C SER A 320 -0.09 -15.65 -12.56
N ILE A 321 1.13 -15.94 -13.00
CA ILE A 321 1.47 -16.07 -14.42
C ILE A 321 0.72 -17.25 -15.07
N ALA A 322 0.72 -18.43 -14.42
CA ALA A 322 0.04 -19.61 -14.94
C ALA A 322 -1.46 -19.40 -15.10
N THR A 323 -2.10 -18.76 -14.14
CA THR A 323 -3.54 -18.43 -14.19
C THR A 323 -3.83 -17.48 -15.36
N ALA A 324 -3.05 -16.41 -15.50
CA ALA A 324 -3.24 -15.43 -16.57
C ALA A 324 -3.06 -16.05 -17.97
N THR A 325 -2.07 -16.92 -18.14
CA THR A 325 -1.80 -17.58 -19.43
C THR A 325 -2.82 -18.64 -19.77
N SER A 326 -3.38 -19.38 -18.79
CA SER A 326 -4.44 -20.36 -19.03
C SER A 326 -5.75 -19.68 -19.47
N THR A 327 -6.13 -18.59 -18.83
CA THR A 327 -7.34 -17.82 -19.20
C THR A 327 -7.24 -17.25 -20.62
N ALA A 328 -6.04 -16.76 -21.00
CA ALA A 328 -5.82 -16.25 -22.36
C ALA A 328 -5.81 -17.33 -23.44
N ALA A 329 -5.46 -18.58 -23.11
CA ALA A 329 -5.46 -19.70 -24.03
C ALA A 329 -6.87 -20.18 -24.39
N ASP A 330 -7.83 -20.02 -23.49
CA ASP A 330 -9.25 -20.36 -23.74
C ASP A 330 -9.92 -19.37 -24.71
N ASP A 331 -9.40 -18.13 -24.82
CA ASP A 331 -9.94 -17.08 -25.68
C ASP A 331 -9.25 -17.00 -27.07
N ALA A 332 -8.09 -17.63 -27.25
CA ALA A 332 -7.29 -17.44 -28.46
C ALA A 332 -7.20 -18.70 -29.31
N SER A 333 -7.75 -18.61 -30.53
CA SER A 333 -7.55 -19.59 -31.62
C SER A 333 -6.18 -19.44 -32.33
N ASP A 334 -5.29 -18.58 -31.88
CA ASP A 334 -4.02 -18.29 -32.53
C ASP A 334 -2.82 -18.61 -31.63
N SER A 335 -2.09 -19.66 -32.04
CA SER A 335 -0.94 -20.24 -31.34
C SER A 335 0.37 -19.46 -31.56
N SER A 336 0.36 -18.14 -31.53
CA SER A 336 1.61 -17.37 -31.41
C SER A 336 2.09 -17.46 -29.94
N LYS A 337 3.02 -18.38 -29.70
CA LYS A 337 3.68 -18.62 -28.42
C LYS A 337 4.24 -17.31 -27.85
N SER A 338 3.47 -16.63 -27.01
CA SER A 338 4.01 -15.64 -26.09
C SER A 338 5.05 -16.37 -25.24
N SER A 339 6.28 -15.89 -25.23
CA SER A 339 7.34 -16.44 -24.37
C SER A 339 6.89 -16.23 -22.92
N ALA A 340 6.45 -17.31 -22.28
CA ALA A 340 5.93 -17.24 -20.92
C ALA A 340 7.01 -16.70 -19.99
N LEU A 341 6.67 -15.69 -19.19
CA LEU A 341 7.53 -15.18 -18.15
C LEU A 341 7.86 -16.30 -17.15
N THR A 342 9.11 -16.35 -16.68
CA THR A 342 9.54 -17.28 -15.66
C THR A 342 10.18 -16.55 -14.49
N THR A 343 9.79 -16.92 -13.27
CA THR A 343 10.27 -16.30 -12.02
C THR A 343 11.25 -17.15 -11.26
N ALA A 344 11.42 -18.43 -11.62
CA ALA A 344 12.16 -19.41 -10.84
C ALA A 344 13.66 -19.09 -10.62
N LYS A 345 14.25 -18.24 -11.46
CA LYS A 345 15.67 -17.84 -11.39
C LYS A 345 15.88 -16.38 -11.00
N LEU A 346 14.80 -15.63 -10.79
CA LEU A 346 14.89 -14.24 -10.39
C LEU A 346 15.23 -14.15 -8.90
N PRO A 347 16.01 -13.15 -8.44
CA PRO A 347 16.19 -12.91 -7.02
C PRO A 347 14.88 -12.44 -6.37
N ALA A 348 14.69 -12.79 -5.10
CA ALA A 348 13.68 -12.17 -4.26
C ALA A 348 14.29 -10.93 -3.61
N ILE A 349 13.64 -9.78 -3.79
CA ILE A 349 14.12 -8.47 -3.33
C ILE A 349 13.03 -7.86 -2.48
N ALA A 350 13.30 -7.55 -1.22
CA ALA A 350 12.33 -6.82 -0.41
C ALA A 350 12.42 -5.31 -0.72
N TRP A 351 11.28 -4.69 -1.02
CA TRP A 351 11.21 -3.29 -1.43
C TRP A 351 10.14 -2.55 -0.63
N GLU A 352 10.55 -1.52 0.08
CA GLU A 352 9.68 -0.64 0.85
C GLU A 352 9.75 0.78 0.28
N SER A 353 8.65 1.27 -0.30
CA SER A 353 8.61 2.57 -0.96
C SER A 353 8.52 3.74 0.03
N ASP A 354 7.82 3.57 1.14
CA ASP A 354 7.51 4.66 2.07
C ASP A 354 8.23 4.57 3.42
N TYR A 355 9.03 3.53 3.67
CA TYR A 355 9.62 3.25 4.97
C TYR A 355 11.14 3.06 4.89
N SER A 356 11.81 3.56 5.92
CA SER A 356 13.23 3.30 6.13
C SER A 356 13.43 1.95 6.80
N TRP A 357 14.40 1.18 6.37
CA TRP A 357 14.80 -0.05 7.00
C TRP A 357 15.47 0.21 8.35
N ASP A 358 15.07 -0.52 9.38
CA ASP A 358 15.74 -0.58 10.67
C ASP A 358 16.36 -1.96 10.93
N SER A 359 17.11 -2.12 12.01
CA SER A 359 17.75 -3.40 12.34
C SER A 359 16.75 -4.55 12.52
N ALA A 360 15.54 -4.27 13.02
CA ALA A 360 14.53 -5.28 13.26
C ALA A 360 13.88 -5.74 11.95
N SER A 361 13.54 -4.80 11.08
CA SER A 361 12.95 -5.10 9.77
C SER A 361 13.95 -5.79 8.84
N LEU A 362 15.24 -5.41 8.86
CA LEU A 362 16.27 -6.12 8.11
C LEU A 362 16.49 -7.56 8.63
N ALA A 363 16.51 -7.75 9.95
CA ALA A 363 16.62 -9.09 10.53
C ALA A 363 15.40 -9.96 10.17
N LEU A 364 14.23 -9.36 10.11
CA LEU A 364 13.02 -10.06 9.71
C LEU A 364 13.04 -10.41 8.21
N ALA A 365 13.46 -9.49 7.34
CA ALA A 365 13.63 -9.77 5.91
C ALA A 365 14.61 -10.93 5.68
N ALA A 366 15.76 -10.93 6.38
CA ALA A 366 16.71 -12.04 6.33
C ALA A 366 16.08 -13.38 6.78
N LYS A 367 15.29 -13.38 7.87
CA LYS A 367 14.55 -14.56 8.36
C LYS A 367 13.62 -15.13 7.29
N GLN A 368 13.03 -14.26 6.46
CA GLN A 368 12.10 -14.64 5.41
C GLN A 368 12.78 -14.98 4.06
N GLY A 369 14.11 -14.99 4.04
CA GLY A 369 14.90 -15.40 2.89
C GLY A 369 15.23 -14.29 1.90
N TYR A 370 15.01 -13.02 2.25
CA TYR A 370 15.46 -11.89 1.43
C TYR A 370 16.88 -11.53 1.78
N SER A 371 17.81 -11.78 0.85
CA SER A 371 19.22 -11.39 0.97
C SER A 371 19.49 -9.98 0.46
N THR A 372 18.58 -9.43 -0.31
CA THR A 372 18.66 -8.09 -0.91
C THR A 372 17.40 -7.29 -0.59
N VAL A 373 17.60 -6.05 -0.17
CA VAL A 373 16.50 -5.09 0.08
C VAL A 373 16.79 -3.78 -0.64
N VAL A 374 15.73 -3.06 -1.04
CA VAL A 374 15.85 -1.71 -1.61
C VAL A 374 15.36 -0.70 -0.58
N ALA A 375 16.17 0.33 -0.36
CA ALA A 375 15.85 1.49 0.48
C ALA A 375 15.71 2.75 -0.39
N GLU A 376 14.51 3.30 -0.49
CA GLU A 376 14.24 4.50 -1.28
C GLU A 376 14.60 5.79 -0.54
N SER A 377 14.43 5.81 0.78
CA SER A 377 14.80 6.95 1.61
C SER A 377 15.92 6.56 2.56
N ALA A 378 17.09 7.12 2.36
CA ALA A 378 18.17 7.08 3.34
C ALA A 378 18.40 8.50 3.83
N GLU A 379 18.39 8.72 5.14
CA GLU A 379 18.92 9.96 5.70
C GLU A 379 20.42 9.99 5.43
N ARG A 380 20.83 10.89 4.56
CA ARG A 380 22.25 11.12 4.26
C ARG A 380 22.75 12.29 5.05
N SER A 381 23.98 12.19 5.54
CA SER A 381 24.69 13.38 5.95
C SER A 381 24.92 14.27 4.71
N ALA A 382 24.72 15.56 4.83
CA ALA A 382 24.88 16.53 3.74
C ALA A 382 26.30 16.56 3.11
N GLN A 383 27.23 15.77 3.63
CA GLN A 383 28.65 15.72 3.22
C GLN A 383 29.07 14.39 2.57
N SER A 384 28.15 13.44 2.40
CA SER A 384 28.48 12.13 1.86
C SER A 384 28.70 12.19 0.34
N ASN A 385 29.94 11.94 -0.07
CA ASN A 385 30.30 11.70 -1.47
C ASN A 385 29.94 10.26 -1.83
N VAL A 386 28.72 10.04 -2.29
CA VAL A 386 28.21 8.69 -2.62
C VAL A 386 29.06 8.07 -3.72
N ILE A 387 29.67 6.93 -3.43
CA ILE A 387 30.45 6.17 -4.39
C ILE A 387 29.67 4.95 -4.86
N SER A 388 28.95 4.28 -3.97
CA SER A 388 28.16 3.09 -4.26
C SER A 388 26.71 3.25 -3.78
N GLY A 389 25.77 2.65 -4.50
CA GLY A 389 24.38 2.48 -4.08
C GLY A 389 24.14 1.26 -3.18
N ARG A 390 25.18 0.69 -2.55
CA ARG A 390 25.12 -0.55 -1.79
C ARG A 390 25.66 -0.39 -0.39
N LYS A 391 25.00 -1.09 0.58
CA LYS A 391 25.52 -1.31 1.93
C LYS A 391 25.23 -2.74 2.38
N THR A 392 26.19 -3.38 3.03
CA THR A 392 26.01 -4.70 3.62
C THR A 392 25.75 -4.58 5.12
N VAL A 393 24.66 -5.19 5.60
CA VAL A 393 24.27 -5.17 7.01
C VAL A 393 24.20 -6.60 7.54
N THR A 394 24.96 -6.87 8.60
CA THR A 394 24.87 -8.15 9.31
C THR A 394 23.77 -8.09 10.34
N THR A 395 22.83 -9.04 10.26
CA THR A 395 21.70 -9.19 11.18
C THR A 395 21.82 -10.52 11.94
N PRO A 396 21.06 -10.72 13.02
CA PRO A 396 21.03 -12.01 13.73
C PRO A 396 20.58 -13.20 12.85
N ASN A 397 19.83 -12.93 11.78
CA ASN A 397 19.27 -13.95 10.90
C ASN A 397 20.04 -14.11 9.56
N GLY A 398 21.14 -13.38 9.39
CA GLY A 398 21.95 -13.43 8.18
C GLY A 398 22.38 -12.06 7.68
N THR A 399 23.15 -12.03 6.63
CA THR A 399 23.64 -10.80 6.00
C THR A 399 22.65 -10.34 4.94
N VAL A 400 22.33 -9.04 4.93
CA VAL A 400 21.44 -8.40 3.96
C VAL A 400 22.20 -7.32 3.20
N THR A 401 22.09 -7.35 1.89
CA THR A 401 22.54 -6.28 1.01
C THR A 401 21.44 -5.24 0.87
N VAL A 402 21.70 -4.02 1.32
CA VAL A 402 20.80 -2.88 1.15
C VAL A 402 21.22 -2.11 -0.09
N LEU A 403 20.33 -2.04 -1.08
CA LEU A 403 20.47 -1.21 -2.26
C LEU A 403 19.82 0.13 -1.99
N VAL A 404 20.63 1.18 -1.94
CA VAL A 404 20.20 2.53 -1.54
C VAL A 404 19.97 3.36 -2.79
N ALA A 405 18.74 3.79 -3.00
CA ALA A 405 18.39 4.68 -4.10
C ALA A 405 19.07 6.06 -3.90
N GLU A 406 19.65 6.60 -4.98
CA GLU A 406 20.20 7.96 -4.95
C GLU A 406 19.04 8.96 -4.80
N GLN A 407 19.04 9.71 -3.69
CA GLN A 407 17.90 10.49 -3.26
C GLN A 407 17.49 11.58 -4.25
N THR A 408 18.47 12.35 -4.76
CA THR A 408 18.21 13.48 -5.66
C THR A 408 17.63 12.99 -6.99
N LEU A 409 18.30 12.01 -7.63
CA LEU A 409 17.86 11.46 -8.90
C LEU A 409 16.53 10.75 -8.78
N SER A 410 16.35 9.94 -7.73
CA SER A 410 15.10 9.22 -7.51
C SER A 410 13.93 10.17 -7.21
N SER A 411 14.14 11.22 -6.42
CA SER A 411 13.09 12.25 -6.20
C SER A 411 12.66 12.90 -7.51
N LEU A 412 13.60 13.29 -8.36
CA LEU A 412 13.32 13.89 -9.66
C LEU A 412 12.61 12.92 -10.61
N ALA A 413 13.04 11.64 -10.62
CA ALA A 413 12.41 10.58 -11.41
C ALA A 413 10.97 10.28 -10.96
N GLN A 414 10.70 10.38 -9.66
CA GLN A 414 9.36 10.27 -9.05
C GLN A 414 8.50 11.53 -9.23
N GLY A 415 9.00 12.54 -9.94
CA GLY A 415 8.26 13.78 -10.19
C GLY A 415 8.28 14.78 -9.04
N LYS A 416 9.15 14.58 -8.04
CA LYS A 416 9.31 15.48 -6.88
C LYS A 416 10.44 16.48 -7.14
N ALA A 417 10.27 17.71 -6.69
CA ALA A 417 11.36 18.69 -6.66
C ALA A 417 12.34 18.37 -5.52
N THR A 418 13.59 18.79 -5.65
CA THR A 418 14.62 18.58 -4.62
C THR A 418 14.42 19.46 -3.39
N SER A 419 13.65 20.55 -3.53
CA SER A 419 13.20 21.41 -2.43
C SER A 419 11.99 22.24 -2.85
N ASP A 420 11.27 22.80 -1.89
CA ASP A 420 10.10 23.69 -2.13
C ASP A 420 10.47 24.99 -2.85
N THR A 421 11.72 25.41 -2.77
CA THR A 421 12.23 26.65 -3.38
C THR A 421 12.84 26.43 -4.78
N ALA A 422 13.04 25.19 -5.21
CA ALA A 422 13.57 24.85 -6.53
C ALA A 422 12.50 25.02 -7.63
N SER A 423 12.17 26.26 -7.96
CA SER A 423 11.03 26.65 -8.81
C SER A 423 11.05 26.02 -10.21
N ALA A 424 12.21 25.85 -10.84
CA ALA A 424 12.34 25.19 -12.13
C ALA A 424 11.91 23.72 -12.10
N GLU A 425 12.12 23.04 -10.97
CA GLU A 425 11.81 21.62 -10.77
C GLU A 425 10.31 21.37 -10.58
N GLY A 426 9.49 22.40 -10.49
CA GLY A 426 8.03 22.31 -10.48
C GLY A 426 7.43 21.73 -11.78
N THR A 427 8.19 21.72 -12.89
CA THR A 427 7.77 21.16 -14.18
C THR A 427 8.58 19.92 -14.55
N ALA A 428 8.01 19.07 -15.43
CA ALA A 428 8.72 17.90 -15.95
C ALA A 428 10.00 18.29 -16.72
N GLY A 429 9.94 19.36 -17.53
CA GLY A 429 11.11 19.85 -18.27
C GLY A 429 12.23 20.36 -17.36
N GLY A 430 11.87 21.06 -16.27
CA GLY A 430 12.85 21.53 -15.30
C GLY A 430 13.45 20.38 -14.48
N ARG A 431 12.65 19.39 -14.08
CA ARG A 431 13.15 18.17 -13.41
C ARG A 431 14.09 17.36 -14.31
N LEU A 432 13.74 17.20 -15.60
CA LEU A 432 14.62 16.53 -16.57
C LEU A 432 15.96 17.25 -16.71
N ALA A 433 15.94 18.58 -16.87
CA ALA A 433 17.15 19.38 -16.95
C ALA A 433 18.03 19.22 -15.70
N ARG A 434 17.42 19.24 -14.50
CA ARG A 434 18.12 19.01 -13.23
C ARG A 434 18.67 17.58 -13.15
N PHE A 435 17.89 16.56 -13.53
CA PHE A 435 18.28 15.17 -13.49
C PHE A 435 19.54 14.92 -14.33
N VAL A 436 19.53 15.33 -15.59
CA VAL A 436 20.68 15.19 -16.51
C VAL A 436 21.91 15.96 -16.00
N ALA A 437 21.69 17.18 -15.51
CA ALA A 437 22.76 17.99 -14.94
C ALA A 437 23.37 17.33 -13.69
N GLN A 438 22.57 16.68 -12.86
CA GLN A 438 23.04 16.00 -11.66
C GLN A 438 23.86 14.75 -11.99
N THR A 439 23.50 13.97 -13.01
CA THR A 439 24.30 12.82 -13.46
C THR A 439 25.66 13.26 -14.00
N ALA A 440 25.69 14.31 -14.79
CA ALA A 440 26.95 14.89 -15.28
C ALA A 440 27.83 15.41 -14.13
N LEU A 441 27.23 16.07 -13.14
CA LEU A 441 27.96 16.53 -11.96
C LEU A 441 28.54 15.39 -11.16
N PHE A 442 27.78 14.31 -10.95
CA PHE A 442 28.29 13.12 -10.24
C PHE A 442 29.52 12.55 -10.93
N GLN A 443 29.52 12.45 -12.27
CA GLN A 443 30.69 12.02 -13.03
C GLN A 443 31.87 12.97 -12.88
N MET A 444 31.63 14.28 -12.94
CA MET A 444 32.67 15.30 -12.79
C MET A 444 33.33 15.33 -11.41
N GLN A 445 32.60 15.02 -10.36
CA GLN A 445 33.13 15.07 -8.99
C GLN A 445 34.24 14.03 -8.72
N ARG A 446 34.14 12.85 -9.33
CA ARG A 446 35.13 11.78 -9.20
C ARG A 446 35.37 11.07 -10.55
N PRO A 447 36.04 11.74 -11.50
CA PRO A 447 36.11 11.26 -12.88
C PRO A 447 36.96 9.97 -13.05
N TYR A 448 37.71 9.58 -12.03
CA TYR A 448 38.61 8.39 -12.08
C TYR A 448 38.09 7.22 -11.25
N VAL A 449 36.92 7.34 -10.64
CA VAL A 449 36.33 6.32 -9.79
C VAL A 449 35.10 5.76 -10.47
N SER A 450 35.06 4.43 -10.68
CA SER A 450 33.83 3.76 -11.10
C SER A 450 32.80 3.86 -10.01
N ARG A 451 31.58 4.25 -10.36
CA ARG A 451 30.45 4.40 -9.44
C ARG A 451 29.23 3.69 -9.97
N THR A 452 28.50 3.05 -9.07
CA THR A 452 27.22 2.40 -9.39
C THR A 452 26.14 2.98 -8.52
N LEU A 453 25.15 3.61 -9.12
CA LEU A 453 24.02 4.25 -8.43
C LEU A 453 22.70 3.57 -8.80
N LEU A 454 21.79 3.49 -7.83
CA LEU A 454 20.42 3.08 -8.03
C LEU A 454 19.53 4.32 -8.17
N VAL A 455 18.68 4.34 -9.19
CA VAL A 455 17.60 5.33 -9.37
C VAL A 455 16.28 4.60 -9.37
N SER A 456 15.43 4.89 -8.38
CA SER A 456 14.08 4.36 -8.27
C SER A 456 13.08 5.32 -8.91
N PHE A 457 12.19 4.81 -9.75
CA PHE A 457 11.07 5.57 -10.30
C PHE A 457 9.87 5.61 -9.34
N GLY A 458 9.94 4.87 -8.21
CA GLY A 458 8.82 4.76 -7.26
C GLY A 458 7.60 4.08 -7.83
N ASP A 459 6.57 3.95 -6.99
CA ASP A 459 5.28 3.41 -7.41
C ASP A 459 4.56 4.39 -8.34
N ASN A 460 3.99 3.90 -9.44
CA ASN A 460 3.17 4.64 -10.40
C ASN A 460 3.82 5.95 -10.93
N PRO A 461 4.95 5.86 -11.65
CA PRO A 461 5.64 7.02 -12.21
C PRO A 461 4.82 7.68 -13.32
N ASN A 462 5.00 8.98 -13.51
CA ASN A 462 4.49 9.62 -14.72
C ASN A 462 5.24 9.11 -15.95
N ILE A 463 4.58 8.30 -16.76
CA ILE A 463 5.17 7.57 -17.89
C ILE A 463 5.92 8.48 -18.87
N THR A 464 5.34 9.63 -19.22
CA THR A 464 5.96 10.58 -20.15
C THR A 464 7.27 11.16 -19.58
N SER A 465 7.28 11.50 -18.30
CA SER A 465 8.48 12.01 -17.62
C SER A 465 9.53 10.92 -17.44
N ALA A 466 9.10 9.70 -17.09
CA ALA A 466 9.98 8.55 -16.94
C ALA A 466 10.66 8.18 -18.26
N SER A 467 9.90 8.12 -19.36
CA SER A 467 10.44 7.87 -20.71
C SER A 467 11.43 8.95 -21.13
N ALA A 468 11.16 10.24 -20.84
CA ALA A 468 12.09 11.32 -21.16
C ALA A 468 13.40 11.21 -20.37
N ILE A 469 13.34 10.79 -19.09
CA ILE A 469 14.53 10.56 -18.27
C ILE A 469 15.33 9.38 -18.79
N LEU A 470 14.67 8.26 -19.09
CA LEU A 470 15.33 7.05 -19.63
C LEU A 470 16.00 7.33 -20.96
N SER A 471 15.31 8.03 -21.90
CA SER A 471 15.90 8.46 -23.18
C SER A 471 17.13 9.35 -22.96
N ALA A 472 17.04 10.30 -22.02
CA ALA A 472 18.18 11.18 -21.73
C ALA A 472 19.38 10.43 -21.12
N LEU A 473 19.14 9.37 -20.33
CA LEU A 473 20.20 8.49 -19.83
C LEU A 473 20.81 7.66 -20.95
N GLU A 474 20.02 7.14 -21.89
CA GLU A 474 20.45 6.39 -23.05
C GLU A 474 21.30 7.24 -24.01
N ASP A 475 20.98 8.54 -24.13
CA ASP A 475 21.70 9.53 -24.95
C ASP A 475 22.95 10.11 -24.25
N SER A 476 23.17 9.83 -22.96
CA SER A 476 24.28 10.38 -22.17
C SER A 476 25.56 9.59 -22.39
N ASP A 477 26.61 10.22 -22.93
CA ASP A 477 27.93 9.62 -23.19
C ASP A 477 28.76 9.35 -21.90
N TRP A 478 28.36 9.95 -20.77
CA TRP A 478 29.00 9.79 -19.45
C TRP A 478 28.28 8.76 -18.55
N VAL A 479 27.18 8.16 -19.01
CA VAL A 479 26.38 7.17 -18.25
C VAL A 479 26.45 5.82 -18.91
N ALA A 480 26.71 4.77 -18.12
CA ALA A 480 26.52 3.37 -18.49
C ALA A 480 25.24 2.83 -17.84
N GLN A 481 24.46 2.02 -18.57
CA GLN A 481 23.27 1.38 -18.05
C GLN A 481 23.66 0.15 -17.22
N GLY A 482 23.26 0.16 -15.94
CA GLY A 482 23.55 -0.91 -14.98
C GLY A 482 22.44 -1.94 -14.84
N THR A 483 22.74 -2.99 -14.07
CA THR A 483 21.77 -4.02 -13.64
C THR A 483 21.75 -4.10 -12.12
N MET A 484 20.70 -4.75 -11.55
CA MET A 484 20.65 -5.00 -10.10
C MET A 484 21.86 -5.82 -9.63
N LYS A 485 22.34 -6.72 -10.48
CA LYS A 485 23.53 -7.53 -10.18
C LYS A 485 24.80 -6.69 -10.10
N ASP A 486 24.93 -5.64 -10.92
CA ASP A 486 26.09 -4.74 -10.85
C ASP A 486 26.12 -3.99 -9.52
N LEU A 487 24.93 -3.60 -8.98
CA LEU A 487 24.82 -3.03 -7.65
C LEU A 487 25.19 -4.03 -6.54
N GLU A 488 24.78 -5.29 -6.67
CA GLU A 488 25.08 -6.34 -5.68
C GLU A 488 26.55 -6.76 -5.69
N SER A 489 27.17 -6.76 -6.86
CA SER A 489 28.55 -7.23 -7.08
C SER A 489 29.60 -6.13 -7.01
N ASP A 490 29.21 -4.89 -6.64
CA ASP A 490 30.07 -3.71 -6.69
C ASP A 490 31.44 -3.93 -5.99
N THR A 491 32.28 -4.71 -6.67
CA THR A 491 33.69 -4.72 -6.45
C THR A 491 34.23 -3.56 -7.26
N VAL A 492 34.62 -2.46 -6.58
CA VAL A 492 35.43 -1.43 -7.20
C VAL A 492 36.52 -2.17 -7.99
N ALA A 493 36.39 -2.23 -9.31
CA ALA A 493 37.42 -2.78 -10.15
C ALA A 493 38.63 -1.86 -9.99
N SER A 494 39.56 -2.25 -9.13
CA SER A 494 40.87 -1.70 -9.16
C SER A 494 41.42 -2.05 -10.56
N THR A 495 41.56 -1.05 -11.41
CA THR A 495 42.29 -1.18 -12.65
C THR A 495 43.73 -1.45 -12.26
N ASP A 496 44.08 -2.75 -12.07
CA ASP A 496 45.43 -3.22 -12.04
C ASP A 496 46.04 -3.10 -13.45
N ASP A 497 46.42 -1.90 -13.82
CA ASP A 497 47.41 -1.63 -14.86
C ASP A 497 48.07 -0.26 -14.62
N ALA A 498 48.73 -0.12 -13.48
CA ALA A 498 49.75 0.88 -13.32
C ALA A 498 50.81 0.33 -12.36
N ALA A 499 51.71 -0.46 -12.93
CA ALA A 499 52.98 -0.74 -12.30
C ALA A 499 53.77 0.57 -12.14
N SER A 500 53.71 1.17 -10.94
CA SER A 500 54.83 1.93 -10.38
C SER A 500 54.64 2.04 -8.87
N SER A 501 55.58 1.40 -8.21
CA SER A 501 55.86 1.44 -6.79
C SER A 501 55.93 2.87 -6.26
N ASP A 502 54.97 3.26 -5.46
CA ASP A 502 55.25 3.97 -4.21
C ASP A 502 54.07 3.76 -3.22
N SER A 503 54.47 3.31 -2.08
CA SER A 503 53.64 2.83 -1.00
C SER A 503 52.81 3.92 -0.38
N LEU A 504 51.55 4.06 -0.80
CA LEU A 504 50.45 4.54 -0.02
C LEU A 504 49.24 3.71 -0.44
N THR A 505 49.06 2.55 0.17
CA THR A 505 47.80 1.82 0.15
C THR A 505 46.78 2.68 0.89
N PRO A 506 45.77 3.29 0.22
CA PRO A 506 44.58 3.62 0.92
C PRO A 506 43.91 2.30 1.31
N ASP A 507 43.64 2.16 2.58
CA ASP A 507 42.74 1.12 3.07
C ASP A 507 41.35 1.42 2.45
N VAL A 508 41.13 0.92 1.25
CA VAL A 508 39.85 1.02 0.54
C VAL A 508 39.01 -0.13 1.09
N SER A 509 38.61 -0.01 2.36
CA SER A 509 37.37 -0.63 2.81
C SER A 509 36.32 -0.12 1.86
N ALA A 510 35.73 -1.01 1.07
CA ALA A 510 34.75 -0.69 0.03
C ALA A 510 33.83 0.44 0.52
N ASP A 511 33.85 1.56 -0.19
CA ASP A 511 33.06 2.75 0.16
C ASP A 511 31.57 2.35 0.08
N GLU A 512 31.05 1.83 1.19
CA GLU A 512 29.65 1.51 1.34
C GLU A 512 28.82 2.77 1.25
N ALA A 513 27.61 2.65 0.73
CA ALA A 513 26.62 3.72 0.76
C ALA A 513 26.49 4.25 2.20
N ASP A 514 26.48 5.56 2.36
CA ASP A 514 26.20 6.19 3.66
C ASP A 514 24.70 6.00 3.96
N PHE A 515 24.40 4.81 4.46
CA PHE A 515 23.06 4.41 4.88
C PHE A 515 23.01 4.36 6.39
N THR A 516 22.27 5.25 6.96
CA THR A 516 22.00 5.25 8.39
C THR A 516 20.73 4.44 8.64
N LEU A 517 20.84 3.38 9.44
CA LEU A 517 19.67 2.65 9.94
C LEU A 517 18.84 3.60 10.78
N THR A 518 17.71 4.02 10.26
CA THR A 518 16.79 4.87 11.01
C THR A 518 15.98 4.01 11.99
N THR A 519 15.98 4.39 13.26
CA THR A 519 15.06 3.82 14.23
C THR A 519 13.71 4.52 14.12
N ARG A 520 12.88 4.11 13.16
CA ARG A 520 11.53 4.63 13.06
C ARG A 520 10.63 3.88 14.02
N THR A 521 10.29 4.51 15.12
CA THR A 521 9.29 3.97 16.04
C THR A 521 7.91 4.34 15.50
N PRO A 522 7.03 3.36 15.17
CA PRO A 522 5.66 3.65 14.76
C PRO A 522 4.96 4.53 15.80
N THR A 523 4.22 5.53 15.35
CA THR A 523 3.45 6.41 16.25
C THR A 523 2.41 5.61 17.04
N THR A 524 1.96 6.14 18.16
CA THR A 524 0.90 5.51 18.96
C THR A 524 -0.34 5.22 18.15
N THR A 525 -0.74 6.17 17.28
CA THR A 525 -1.90 6.00 16.38
C THR A 525 -1.70 4.86 15.38
N GLN A 526 -0.52 4.73 14.78
CA GLN A 526 -0.20 3.61 13.87
C GLN A 526 -0.25 2.27 14.60
N LYS A 527 0.34 2.18 15.80
CA LYS A 527 0.29 0.97 16.64
C LYS A 527 -1.14 0.58 17.01
N ASP A 528 -1.98 1.54 17.39
CA ASP A 528 -3.37 1.28 17.77
C ASP A 528 -4.20 0.84 16.57
N THR A 529 -3.98 1.44 15.40
CA THR A 529 -4.63 1.03 14.15
C THR A 529 -4.25 -0.41 13.79
N SER A 530 -2.97 -0.74 13.79
CA SER A 530 -2.48 -2.08 13.47
C SER A 530 -2.97 -3.13 14.48
N ARG A 531 -3.01 -2.78 15.76
CA ARG A 531 -3.56 -3.66 16.81
C ARG A 531 -5.05 -3.95 16.59
N THR A 532 -5.83 -2.94 16.20
CA THR A 532 -7.25 -3.10 15.87
C THR A 532 -7.43 -4.04 14.69
N ILE A 533 -6.63 -3.87 13.63
CA ILE A 533 -6.65 -4.77 12.47
C ILE A 533 -6.36 -6.21 12.88
N LEU A 534 -5.28 -6.44 13.64
CA LEU A 534 -4.92 -7.79 14.11
C LEU A 534 -6.02 -8.43 14.96
N THR A 535 -6.72 -7.64 15.78
CA THR A 535 -7.84 -8.13 16.62
C THR A 535 -9.04 -8.54 15.76
N ASP A 536 -9.37 -7.75 14.75
CA ASP A 536 -10.48 -8.04 13.84
C ASP A 536 -10.19 -9.30 13.02
N LEU A 537 -8.99 -9.44 12.47
CA LEU A 537 -8.53 -10.62 11.73
C LEU A 537 -8.54 -11.89 12.62
N ALA A 538 -8.16 -11.79 13.90
CA ALA A 538 -8.21 -12.90 14.83
C ALA A 538 -9.63 -13.45 15.06
N SER A 539 -10.65 -12.61 14.90
CA SER A 539 -12.06 -13.04 14.93
C SER A 539 -12.39 -13.97 13.76
N THR A 540 -11.98 -13.59 12.53
CA THR A 540 -12.18 -14.41 11.33
C THR A 540 -11.39 -15.72 11.40
N THR A 541 -10.13 -15.68 11.84
CA THR A 541 -9.32 -16.88 12.09
C THR A 541 -10.00 -17.83 13.05
N THR A 542 -10.54 -17.28 14.14
CA THR A 542 -11.29 -18.09 15.13
C THR A 542 -12.50 -18.77 14.49
N THR A 543 -13.25 -18.06 13.65
CA THR A 543 -14.42 -18.61 12.94
C THR A 543 -14.01 -19.71 11.97
N ILE A 544 -12.96 -19.52 11.16
CA ILE A 544 -12.46 -20.55 10.23
C ILE A 544 -11.97 -21.78 11.01
N ASN A 545 -11.24 -21.60 12.10
CA ASN A 545 -10.76 -22.72 12.92
C ASN A 545 -11.89 -23.48 13.62
N ARG A 546 -13.00 -22.81 13.93
CA ARG A 546 -14.21 -23.47 14.45
C ARG A 546 -14.88 -24.36 13.42
N LEU A 547 -14.85 -24.01 12.13
CA LEU A 547 -15.33 -24.91 11.08
C LEU A 547 -14.65 -26.27 11.20
N THR A 548 -13.32 -26.30 11.26
CA THR A 548 -12.55 -27.55 11.39
C THR A 548 -12.81 -28.27 12.70
N SER A 549 -12.78 -27.57 13.83
CA SER A 549 -12.70 -28.18 15.16
C SER A 549 -14.04 -28.55 15.76
N SER A 550 -15.15 -27.95 15.28
CA SER A 550 -16.43 -28.12 15.97
C SER A 550 -17.71 -27.92 15.15
N VAL A 551 -17.63 -27.49 13.90
CA VAL A 551 -18.81 -27.24 13.05
C VAL A 551 -18.96 -28.28 11.95
N LEU A 552 -17.93 -28.51 11.13
CA LEU A 552 -17.95 -29.57 10.11
C LEU A 552 -18.06 -30.93 10.78
N ARG A 553 -18.70 -31.90 10.11
CA ARG A 553 -18.81 -33.26 10.60
C ARG A 553 -17.43 -33.90 10.78
N ALA A 554 -17.21 -34.61 11.88
CA ALA A 554 -15.89 -35.10 12.26
C ALA A 554 -15.30 -36.07 11.22
N SER A 555 -16.12 -36.99 10.67
CA SER A 555 -15.69 -37.94 9.63
C SER A 555 -15.07 -37.30 8.42
N ASP A 556 -15.57 -36.14 7.99
CA ASP A 556 -15.12 -35.47 6.77
C ASP A 556 -13.81 -34.69 6.96
N VAL A 557 -13.37 -34.50 8.20
CA VAL A 557 -12.12 -33.83 8.59
C VAL A 557 -11.04 -34.85 8.99
N GLU A 558 -11.40 -36.00 9.47
CA GLU A 558 -10.47 -37.04 9.98
C GLU A 558 -10.04 -38.06 8.91
N GLU A 559 -10.81 -38.24 7.85
CA GLU A 559 -10.57 -39.25 6.80
C GLU A 559 -9.20 -39.08 6.07
N ASN A 560 -8.50 -37.97 6.25
CA ASN A 560 -7.17 -37.72 5.69
C ASN A 560 -5.99 -37.83 6.67
N LYS A 561 -6.23 -38.15 7.94
CA LYS A 561 -5.15 -38.37 8.92
C LYS A 561 -4.54 -39.76 8.90
N GLU A 562 -5.31 -40.75 8.44
CA GLU A 562 -4.87 -42.14 8.43
C GLU A 562 -4.14 -42.61 7.17
N SER A 563 -4.05 -41.74 6.11
CA SER A 563 -3.43 -42.13 4.84
C SER A 563 -1.90 -41.97 4.79
N ASP A 564 -1.27 -41.39 5.82
CA ASP A 564 0.17 -41.12 5.77
C ASP A 564 1.07 -42.17 6.42
N GLU A 565 0.55 -43.22 7.05
CA GLU A 565 1.41 -44.12 7.83
C GLU A 565 1.52 -45.57 7.34
N ASN A 566 0.79 -46.04 6.32
CA ASN A 566 1.05 -47.38 5.75
C ASN A 566 0.42 -47.59 4.37
N THR A 567 1.11 -47.30 3.28
CA THR A 567 0.52 -47.53 1.96
C THR A 567 1.35 -48.53 1.14
N ASP A 568 0.80 -49.73 1.01
CA ASP A 568 1.19 -50.72 0.00
C ASP A 568 1.06 -50.11 -1.42
N PRO A 569 2.14 -50.14 -2.24
CA PRO A 569 2.16 -49.57 -3.60
C PRO A 569 1.05 -50.14 -4.52
N GLN A 570 0.52 -51.34 -4.25
CA GLN A 570 -0.60 -51.93 -5.01
C GLN A 570 -1.98 -51.38 -4.63
N ALA A 571 -2.15 -50.87 -3.40
CA ALA A 571 -3.35 -50.20 -2.96
C ALA A 571 -3.50 -48.82 -3.60
N LEU A 572 -2.38 -48.10 -3.79
CA LEU A 572 -2.31 -46.80 -4.51
C LEU A 572 -2.73 -46.93 -5.98
N SER A 573 -2.38 -48.01 -6.66
CA SER A 573 -2.80 -48.25 -8.05
C SER A 573 -4.29 -48.52 -8.20
N ARG A 574 -4.94 -49.14 -7.19
CA ARG A 574 -6.39 -49.38 -7.19
C ARG A 574 -7.20 -48.17 -6.73
N GLN A 575 -6.63 -47.31 -5.89
CA GLN A 575 -7.21 -46.00 -5.54
C GLN A 575 -7.10 -45.00 -6.69
N ASN A 576 -5.98 -44.99 -7.43
CA ASN A 576 -5.82 -44.16 -8.60
C ASN A 576 -6.76 -44.53 -9.73
N ALA A 577 -7.10 -45.83 -9.91
CA ALA A 577 -8.11 -46.28 -10.89
C ALA A 577 -9.56 -45.90 -10.50
N LYS A 578 -9.84 -45.59 -9.25
CA LYS A 578 -11.12 -44.99 -8.80
C LYS A 578 -11.11 -43.46 -8.80
N LYS A 579 -9.95 -42.84 -9.04
CA LYS A 579 -9.74 -41.39 -8.99
C LYS A 579 -10.10 -40.66 -10.30
N ASP A 580 -10.44 -41.40 -11.34
CA ASP A 580 -10.91 -40.82 -12.63
C ASP A 580 -12.39 -40.39 -12.58
N ALA A 581 -13.03 -40.38 -11.43
CA ALA A 581 -14.42 -39.98 -11.29
C ALA A 581 -14.71 -39.00 -10.15
N SER A 582 -13.85 -38.03 -9.90
CA SER A 582 -14.24 -36.70 -9.42
C SER A 582 -13.03 -35.88 -8.94
N ASP A 583 -12.77 -34.76 -9.55
CA ASP A 583 -12.06 -33.58 -9.01
C ASP A 583 -12.81 -32.96 -7.81
N GLN A 584 -13.29 -33.76 -6.86
CA GLN A 584 -13.99 -33.23 -5.70
C GLN A 584 -12.98 -32.67 -4.70
N VAL A 585 -12.99 -31.36 -4.57
CA VAL A 585 -12.24 -30.64 -3.54
C VAL A 585 -12.62 -31.17 -2.16
N THR A 586 -11.64 -31.59 -1.36
CA THR A 586 -11.88 -32.06 0.01
C THR A 586 -12.20 -30.91 0.96
N ALA A 587 -12.82 -31.23 2.12
CA ALA A 587 -13.10 -30.20 3.14
C ALA A 587 -11.82 -29.48 3.62
N LEU A 588 -10.71 -30.21 3.74
CA LEU A 588 -9.41 -29.63 4.13
C LEU A 588 -8.85 -28.68 3.07
N GLN A 589 -8.96 -29.03 1.78
CA GLN A 589 -8.57 -28.15 0.68
C GLN A 589 -9.42 -26.89 0.62
N TRP A 590 -10.73 -27.00 0.82
CA TRP A 590 -11.59 -25.82 0.91
C TRP A 590 -11.25 -24.94 2.12
N LEU A 591 -10.99 -25.51 3.29
CA LEU A 591 -10.55 -24.78 4.48
C LEU A 591 -9.19 -24.09 4.25
N ALA A 592 -8.29 -24.73 3.50
CA ALA A 592 -7.03 -24.11 3.09
C ALA A 592 -7.26 -22.89 2.19
N LYS A 593 -8.23 -22.98 1.24
CA LYS A 593 -8.64 -21.84 0.41
C LYS A 593 -9.21 -20.67 1.24
N LEU A 594 -10.05 -20.96 2.23
CA LEU A 594 -10.58 -19.95 3.15
C LEU A 594 -9.46 -19.26 3.95
N ARG A 595 -8.49 -20.04 4.46
CA ARG A 595 -7.34 -19.50 5.17
C ARG A 595 -6.44 -18.66 4.27
N SER A 596 -6.20 -19.12 3.04
CA SER A 596 -5.43 -18.35 2.05
C SER A 596 -6.09 -17.01 1.77
N ALA A 597 -7.39 -17.00 1.43
CA ALA A 597 -8.12 -15.76 1.17
C ALA A 597 -8.12 -14.81 2.37
N HIS A 598 -8.32 -15.33 3.58
CA HIS A 598 -8.23 -14.57 4.83
C HIS A 598 -6.82 -13.98 5.02
N GLN A 599 -5.77 -14.77 4.82
CA GLN A 599 -4.38 -14.35 4.94
C GLN A 599 -4.05 -13.24 3.92
N ASP A 600 -4.50 -13.40 2.67
CA ASP A 600 -4.28 -12.41 1.62
C ASP A 600 -4.97 -11.08 1.92
N LEU A 601 -6.24 -11.13 2.35
CA LEU A 601 -6.96 -9.94 2.82
C LEU A 601 -6.26 -9.30 4.03
N GLY A 602 -5.76 -10.13 4.94
CA GLY A 602 -5.05 -9.70 6.13
C GLY A 602 -3.74 -8.99 5.81
N LEU A 603 -2.94 -9.51 4.87
CA LEU A 603 -1.71 -8.87 4.41
C LEU A 603 -2.00 -7.50 3.80
N MET A 604 -2.99 -7.43 2.90
CA MET A 604 -3.40 -6.17 2.26
C MET A 604 -4.05 -5.17 3.23
N ALA A 605 -4.60 -5.62 4.36
CA ALA A 605 -5.11 -4.73 5.40
C ALA A 605 -4.00 -3.92 6.10
N PHE A 606 -2.72 -4.21 5.82
CA PHE A 606 -1.56 -3.42 6.24
C PHE A 606 -0.94 -2.60 5.10
N SER A 607 -1.58 -2.52 3.94
CA SER A 607 -1.15 -1.66 2.82
C SER A 607 -0.93 -0.21 3.27
N ALA A 608 0.06 0.46 2.68
CA ALA A 608 0.30 1.89 2.87
C ALA A 608 -0.92 2.73 2.46
N THR A 609 -1.66 2.30 1.42
CA THR A 609 -2.83 3.00 0.90
C THR A 609 -4.05 2.83 1.81
N GLN A 610 -4.54 3.93 2.39
CA GLN A 610 -5.65 3.89 3.36
C GLN A 610 -6.95 3.31 2.78
N SER A 611 -7.28 3.58 1.52
CA SER A 611 -8.49 3.05 0.86
C SER A 611 -8.42 1.52 0.75
N VAL A 612 -7.28 0.97 0.33
CA VAL A 612 -7.05 -0.48 0.24
C VAL A 612 -7.12 -1.11 1.63
N ARG A 613 -6.43 -0.56 2.61
CA ARG A 613 -6.47 -1.02 4.01
C ARG A 613 -7.89 -1.13 4.54
N THR A 614 -8.71 -0.10 4.32
CA THR A 614 -10.12 -0.07 4.76
C THR A 614 -10.97 -1.10 4.01
N ALA A 615 -10.79 -1.21 2.69
CA ALA A 615 -11.52 -2.16 1.86
C ALA A 615 -11.20 -3.61 2.23
N MET A 616 -9.93 -3.97 2.42
CA MET A 616 -9.50 -5.32 2.76
C MET A 616 -9.93 -5.75 4.15
N LYS A 617 -9.82 -4.84 5.14
CA LYS A 617 -10.37 -5.05 6.49
C LYS A 617 -11.89 -5.30 6.45
N SER A 618 -12.64 -4.52 5.67
CA SER A 618 -14.09 -4.70 5.49
C SER A 618 -14.42 -6.01 4.79
N ALA A 619 -13.59 -6.41 3.81
CA ALA A 619 -13.75 -7.68 3.10
C ALA A 619 -13.54 -8.88 4.02
N ASP A 620 -12.54 -8.83 4.90
CA ASP A 620 -12.31 -9.88 5.90
C ASP A 620 -13.46 -10.00 6.90
N ALA A 621 -13.98 -8.87 7.39
CA ALA A 621 -15.18 -8.86 8.22
C ALA A 621 -16.42 -9.43 7.48
N THR A 622 -16.51 -9.19 6.16
CA THR A 622 -17.55 -9.76 5.30
C THR A 622 -17.38 -11.28 5.16
N LEU A 623 -16.15 -11.75 5.00
CA LEU A 623 -15.84 -13.19 4.98
C LEU A 623 -16.32 -13.85 6.29
N ASN A 624 -15.97 -13.29 7.43
CA ASN A 624 -16.38 -13.75 8.75
C ASN A 624 -17.92 -13.84 8.86
N THR A 625 -18.62 -12.75 8.52
CA THR A 625 -20.09 -12.71 8.61
C THR A 625 -20.76 -13.64 7.61
N THR A 626 -20.17 -13.84 6.43
CA THR A 626 -20.67 -14.77 5.41
C THR A 626 -20.55 -16.23 5.89
N ILE A 627 -19.43 -16.60 6.51
CA ILE A 627 -19.24 -17.92 7.11
C ILE A 627 -20.26 -18.15 8.22
N LEU A 628 -20.40 -17.20 9.14
CA LEU A 628 -21.37 -17.30 10.23
C LEU A 628 -22.81 -17.35 9.71
N GLY A 629 -23.13 -16.56 8.68
CA GLY A 629 -24.45 -16.50 8.06
C GLY A 629 -24.79 -17.72 7.16
N ALA A 630 -23.81 -18.56 6.83
CA ALA A 630 -24.03 -19.76 6.04
C ALA A 630 -24.78 -20.87 6.82
N VAL A 631 -24.72 -20.81 8.16
CA VAL A 631 -25.44 -21.72 9.05
C VAL A 631 -26.53 -20.93 9.77
N ARG A 632 -27.80 -21.24 9.48
CA ARG A 632 -28.96 -20.52 10.02
C ARG A 632 -29.96 -21.48 10.66
N VAL A 633 -30.55 -21.01 11.76
CA VAL A 633 -31.74 -21.62 12.34
C VAL A 633 -32.97 -20.83 11.90
N ILE A 634 -33.99 -21.51 11.44
CA ILE A 634 -35.28 -20.93 11.05
C ILE A 634 -36.33 -21.53 11.98
N PRO A 635 -36.68 -20.86 13.08
CA PRO A 635 -37.73 -21.27 13.95
C PRO A 635 -39.10 -21.08 13.26
N PRO A 636 -40.16 -21.75 13.70
CA PRO A 636 -41.53 -21.41 13.29
C PRO A 636 -41.84 -19.95 13.59
N THR A 637 -42.69 -19.34 12.76
CA THR A 637 -43.08 -17.93 12.92
C THR A 637 -43.76 -17.63 14.27
N GLN A 638 -44.47 -18.63 14.79
CA GLN A 638 -45.15 -18.64 16.09
C GLN A 638 -45.26 -20.05 16.61
N ILE A 639 -45.12 -20.21 17.90
CA ILE A 639 -45.24 -21.52 18.56
C ILE A 639 -46.41 -21.47 19.54
N ASN A 640 -47.41 -22.30 19.33
CA ASN A 640 -48.53 -22.44 20.24
C ASN A 640 -48.40 -23.74 21.04
N VAL A 641 -48.37 -23.65 22.35
CA VAL A 641 -48.29 -24.78 23.27
C VAL A 641 -49.53 -24.93 24.10
N PHE A 642 -50.22 -26.04 23.95
CA PHE A 642 -51.52 -26.31 24.62
C PHE A 642 -51.42 -27.33 25.74
N SER A 643 -50.21 -27.86 26.01
CA SER A 643 -49.91 -28.88 27.04
C SER A 643 -48.68 -28.50 27.84
N GLU A 644 -48.47 -29.15 28.99
CA GLU A 644 -47.28 -28.91 29.83
C GLU A 644 -45.96 -29.23 29.12
N SER A 645 -45.99 -30.01 28.06
CA SER A 645 -44.83 -30.35 27.25
C SER A 645 -45.23 -30.48 25.79
N ALA A 646 -44.47 -29.85 24.89
CA ALA A 646 -44.69 -29.94 23.46
C ALA A 646 -43.33 -30.09 22.73
N ALA A 647 -43.25 -31.04 21.78
CA ALA A 647 -42.12 -31.15 20.88
C ALA A 647 -42.29 -30.19 19.70
N THR A 648 -41.29 -29.37 19.45
CA THR A 648 -41.33 -28.35 18.37
C THR A 648 -40.06 -28.47 17.52
N PRO A 649 -40.18 -28.54 16.18
CA PRO A 649 -39.03 -28.52 15.29
C PRO A 649 -38.61 -27.06 14.96
N ALA A 650 -37.30 -26.86 14.76
CA ALA A 650 -36.76 -25.72 13.98
C ALA A 650 -35.91 -26.24 12.84
N THR A 651 -35.94 -25.55 11.73
CA THR A 651 -35.15 -25.90 10.56
C THR A 651 -33.74 -25.33 10.67
N ILE A 652 -32.74 -26.16 10.50
CA ILE A 652 -31.34 -25.76 10.35
C ILE A 652 -31.02 -25.77 8.87
N LYS A 653 -30.55 -24.64 8.34
CA LYS A 653 -30.08 -24.50 6.97
C LYS A 653 -28.58 -24.43 6.92
N ASN A 654 -27.97 -25.31 6.12
CA ASN A 654 -26.53 -25.31 5.84
C ASN A 654 -26.30 -24.85 4.40
N ALA A 655 -25.70 -23.68 4.22
CA ALA A 655 -25.26 -23.15 2.91
C ALA A 655 -23.77 -23.37 2.64
N LEU A 656 -23.06 -24.08 3.54
CA LEU A 656 -21.66 -24.47 3.31
C LEU A 656 -21.58 -25.64 2.33
N PRO A 657 -20.45 -25.84 1.62
CA PRO A 657 -20.28 -26.90 0.64
C PRO A 657 -19.99 -28.27 1.28
N PHE A 658 -19.97 -28.37 2.63
CA PHE A 658 -19.70 -29.60 3.37
C PHE A 658 -20.72 -29.82 4.48
N PRO A 659 -20.95 -31.09 4.88
CA PRO A 659 -21.84 -31.43 5.98
C PRO A 659 -21.38 -30.82 7.31
N ILE A 660 -22.34 -30.35 8.10
CA ILE A 660 -22.12 -29.80 9.44
C ILE A 660 -22.80 -30.66 10.51
N SER A 661 -22.30 -30.57 11.74
CA SER A 661 -22.90 -31.18 12.93
C SER A 661 -23.05 -30.11 14.00
N ILE A 662 -24.27 -29.66 14.23
CA ILE A 662 -24.58 -28.58 15.18
C ILE A 662 -25.82 -28.93 16.03
N ALA A 663 -25.93 -28.30 17.20
CA ALA A 663 -27.13 -28.31 18.01
C ALA A 663 -27.79 -26.91 17.99
N VAL A 664 -29.02 -26.85 18.44
CA VAL A 664 -29.69 -25.57 18.69
C VAL A 664 -29.94 -25.45 20.19
N ASP A 665 -29.45 -24.38 20.78
CA ASP A 665 -29.75 -23.96 22.13
C ASP A 665 -30.86 -22.90 22.10
N ALA A 666 -31.83 -23.00 22.99
CA ALA A 666 -32.96 -22.08 23.01
C ALA A 666 -33.16 -21.52 24.41
N THR A 667 -33.25 -20.21 24.50
CA THR A 667 -33.50 -19.49 25.75
C THR A 667 -34.78 -18.66 25.64
N THR A 668 -35.47 -18.46 26.77
CA THR A 668 -36.69 -17.67 26.84
C THR A 668 -36.53 -16.50 27.82
N ASP A 669 -37.29 -15.45 27.61
CA ASP A 669 -37.42 -14.29 28.51
C ASP A 669 -38.40 -14.51 29.69
N SER A 670 -38.98 -15.70 29.80
CA SER A 670 -39.97 -16.03 30.83
C SER A 670 -39.56 -17.28 31.61
N ASN A 671 -39.64 -17.24 32.93
CA ASN A 671 -39.42 -18.38 33.80
C ASN A 671 -40.55 -19.43 33.75
N ALA A 672 -41.71 -19.09 33.16
CA ALA A 672 -42.84 -19.99 33.01
C ALA A 672 -42.67 -20.97 31.81
N ILE A 673 -41.72 -20.69 30.92
CA ILE A 673 -41.42 -21.51 29.72
C ILE A 673 -39.96 -21.87 29.70
N SER A 674 -39.66 -23.14 29.68
CA SER A 674 -38.28 -23.64 29.50
C SER A 674 -38.18 -24.51 28.25
N ILE A 675 -37.03 -24.43 27.55
CA ILE A 675 -36.76 -25.18 26.33
C ILE A 675 -35.54 -26.07 26.55
N THR A 676 -35.64 -27.33 26.23
CA THR A 676 -34.48 -28.24 26.27
C THR A 676 -33.65 -28.04 25.01
N LYS A 677 -32.33 -28.01 25.16
CA LYS A 677 -31.37 -27.97 24.04
C LYS A 677 -31.60 -29.17 23.12
N SER A 678 -31.51 -28.97 21.79
CA SER A 678 -31.56 -30.08 20.84
C SER A 678 -30.29 -30.95 20.93
N LYS A 679 -30.39 -32.20 20.49
CA LYS A 679 -29.22 -33.00 20.19
C LYS A 679 -28.47 -32.42 18.98
N ASN A 680 -27.22 -32.83 18.78
CA ASN A 680 -26.51 -32.52 17.53
C ASN A 680 -27.27 -33.09 16.33
N VAL A 681 -27.43 -32.29 15.30
CA VAL A 681 -28.10 -32.64 14.04
C VAL A 681 -27.06 -32.49 12.92
N ASP A 682 -26.91 -33.53 12.14
CA ASP A 682 -26.09 -33.53 10.94
C ASP A 682 -26.92 -32.95 9.77
N VAL A 683 -26.37 -31.92 9.12
CA VAL A 683 -27.03 -31.26 7.99
C VAL A 683 -26.09 -31.35 6.78
N ASN A 684 -26.53 -32.01 5.71
CA ASN A 684 -25.74 -32.17 4.50
C ASN A 684 -25.42 -30.81 3.84
N ALA A 685 -24.42 -30.83 2.95
CA ALA A 685 -24.04 -29.66 2.17
C ALA A 685 -25.23 -29.08 1.39
N GLY A 686 -25.43 -27.77 1.43
CA GLY A 686 -26.49 -27.05 0.70
C GLY A 686 -27.92 -27.48 1.09
N SER A 687 -28.12 -28.17 2.23
CA SER A 687 -29.38 -28.81 2.61
C SER A 687 -29.95 -28.23 3.90
N GLU A 688 -31.13 -28.73 4.26
CA GLU A 688 -31.83 -28.37 5.48
C GLU A 688 -32.15 -29.65 6.29
N ALA A 689 -32.14 -29.54 7.63
CA ALA A 689 -32.54 -30.59 8.55
C ALA A 689 -33.31 -29.99 9.73
N GLN A 690 -34.09 -30.82 10.41
CA GLN A 690 -34.89 -30.39 11.56
C GLN A 690 -34.24 -30.75 12.88
N ALA A 691 -34.08 -29.75 13.75
CA ALA A 691 -33.76 -29.95 15.16
C ALA A 691 -35.04 -29.90 15.97
N THR A 692 -35.27 -30.91 16.82
CA THR A 692 -36.45 -31.00 17.69
C THR A 692 -36.05 -30.64 19.11
N PHE A 693 -36.83 -29.80 19.75
CA PHE A 693 -36.73 -29.49 21.18
C PHE A 693 -38.06 -29.74 21.90
N THR A 694 -37.95 -29.92 23.19
CA THR A 694 -39.10 -29.98 24.05
C THR A 694 -39.25 -28.65 24.79
N ILE A 695 -40.45 -28.07 24.64
CA ILE A 695 -40.85 -26.87 25.37
C ILE A 695 -41.66 -27.33 26.58
N HIS A 696 -41.24 -26.91 27.77
CA HIS A 696 -41.96 -27.15 29.02
C HIS A 696 -42.61 -25.86 29.48
N VAL A 697 -43.90 -25.91 29.80
CA VAL A 697 -44.69 -24.79 30.20
C VAL A 697 -45.29 -25.01 31.57
N VAL A 698 -45.16 -24.06 32.47
CA VAL A 698 -45.68 -24.10 33.84
C VAL A 698 -46.90 -23.25 34.03
N GLY A 699 -47.19 -22.31 33.07
CA GLY A 699 -48.31 -21.39 33.15
C GLY A 699 -48.76 -20.87 31.80
N THR A 700 -49.94 -20.24 31.74
CA THR A 700 -50.42 -19.57 30.55
C THR A 700 -49.78 -18.21 30.37
N GLY A 701 -49.41 -17.85 29.15
CA GLY A 701 -48.76 -16.60 28.83
C GLY A 701 -48.07 -16.59 27.47
N SER A 702 -47.25 -15.59 27.24
CA SER A 702 -46.40 -15.49 26.06
C SER A 702 -44.96 -15.22 26.48
N ALA A 703 -43.99 -15.79 25.71
CA ALA A 703 -42.59 -15.50 25.90
C ALA A 703 -41.88 -15.43 24.55
N THR A 704 -40.81 -14.66 24.49
CA THR A 704 -39.92 -14.64 23.33
C THR A 704 -38.83 -15.68 23.53
N ALA A 705 -38.73 -16.60 22.59
CA ALA A 705 -37.67 -17.59 22.55
C ALA A 705 -36.61 -17.22 21.51
N THR A 706 -35.36 -17.24 21.91
CA THR A 706 -34.20 -17.04 21.05
C THR A 706 -33.51 -18.36 20.78
N PHE A 707 -33.29 -18.69 19.50
CA PHE A 707 -32.73 -19.97 19.05
C PHE A 707 -31.30 -19.75 18.56
N ALA A 708 -30.32 -20.19 19.31
CA ALA A 708 -28.90 -20.05 18.98
C ALA A 708 -28.35 -21.36 18.40
N PRO A 709 -27.90 -21.40 17.14
CA PRO A 709 -27.14 -22.53 16.65
C PRO A 709 -25.84 -22.63 17.45
N THR A 710 -25.49 -23.84 17.90
CA THR A 710 -24.28 -24.07 18.69
C THR A 710 -23.44 -25.18 18.07
N ASP A 711 -22.12 -24.95 18.06
CA ASP A 711 -21.15 -25.95 17.61
C ASP A 711 -21.08 -27.14 18.60
N ARG A 712 -20.37 -28.21 18.23
CA ARG A 712 -20.20 -29.41 19.09
C ARG A 712 -19.54 -29.09 20.45
N LYS A 713 -18.92 -27.91 20.62
CA LYS A 713 -18.37 -27.44 21.91
C LYS A 713 -19.33 -26.51 22.66
N GLY A 714 -20.57 -26.37 22.19
CA GLY A 714 -21.62 -25.59 22.85
C GLY A 714 -21.50 -24.06 22.67
N ARG A 715 -20.66 -23.57 21.75
CA ARG A 715 -20.50 -22.14 21.49
C ARG A 715 -21.42 -21.74 20.34
N THR A 716 -22.08 -20.59 20.45
CA THR A 716 -22.94 -20.03 19.41
C THR A 716 -22.18 -19.85 18.09
N PHE A 717 -22.78 -20.30 16.98
CA PHE A 717 -22.23 -20.19 15.63
C PHE A 717 -23.31 -19.70 14.67
N GLY A 718 -23.23 -18.43 14.25
CA GLY A 718 -24.23 -17.82 13.39
C GLY A 718 -25.20 -16.88 14.11
N THR A 719 -26.32 -16.60 13.46
CA THR A 719 -27.35 -15.70 13.98
C THR A 719 -28.36 -16.44 14.86
N SER A 720 -28.85 -15.79 15.92
CA SER A 720 -29.82 -16.33 16.85
C SER A 720 -31.17 -15.65 16.61
N PRO A 721 -32.05 -16.21 15.76
CA PRO A 721 -33.39 -15.67 15.54
C PRO A 721 -34.29 -15.88 16.76
N SER A 722 -35.30 -15.03 16.89
CA SER A 722 -36.31 -15.14 17.96
C SER A 722 -37.69 -15.36 17.39
N THR A 723 -38.54 -16.06 18.16
CA THR A 723 -39.94 -16.23 17.86
C THR A 723 -40.80 -16.16 19.14
N VAL A 724 -42.10 -15.92 19.01
CA VAL A 724 -42.99 -15.85 20.15
C VAL A 724 -43.63 -17.19 20.41
N ILE A 725 -43.57 -17.63 21.67
CA ILE A 725 -44.27 -18.82 22.17
C ILE A 725 -45.50 -18.36 22.93
N TYR A 726 -46.65 -18.86 22.55
CA TYR A 726 -47.91 -18.71 23.29
C TYR A 726 -48.25 -20.02 23.99
N SER A 727 -48.45 -19.96 25.31
CA SER A 727 -48.91 -21.10 26.09
C SER A 727 -50.32 -20.89 26.55
N GLN A 728 -51.18 -21.81 26.23
CA GLN A 728 -52.55 -21.90 26.71
C GLN A 728 -52.75 -23.27 27.36
N LEU A 729 -52.37 -23.36 28.62
CA LEU A 729 -52.73 -24.58 29.37
C LEU A 729 -54.23 -24.54 29.59
N THR A 730 -54.99 -25.31 28.81
CA THR A 730 -56.33 -25.67 29.18
C THR A 730 -56.22 -26.61 30.37
N ILE A 731 -56.18 -26.06 31.57
CA ILE A 731 -56.54 -26.82 32.75
C ILE A 731 -57.98 -27.27 32.51
N ASN A 732 -58.13 -28.44 31.95
CA ASN A 732 -59.42 -29.08 31.90
C ASN A 732 -59.74 -29.47 33.36
N ASP A 733 -60.24 -28.48 34.09
CA ASP A 733 -60.60 -28.64 35.51
C ASP A 733 -61.87 -29.49 35.63
N MET A 734 -61.74 -30.70 35.05
CA MET A 734 -62.72 -31.75 35.34
C MET A 734 -62.80 -32.02 36.84
N SER A 735 -61.69 -31.84 37.57
CA SER A 735 -61.70 -31.94 39.04
C SER A 735 -62.46 -30.78 39.70
N GLY A 736 -62.39 -29.57 39.19
CA GLY A 736 -63.19 -28.45 39.67
C GLY A 736 -64.68 -28.66 39.40
N ASN A 737 -65.04 -29.11 38.21
CA ASN A 737 -66.43 -29.44 37.85
C ASN A 737 -66.92 -30.67 38.65
N ILE A 738 -66.08 -31.67 38.88
CA ILE A 738 -66.45 -32.82 39.74
C ILE A 738 -66.61 -32.40 41.18
N LEU A 739 -65.77 -31.48 41.72
CA LEU A 739 -65.91 -30.92 43.07
C LEU A 739 -67.15 -30.08 43.18
N ILE A 740 -67.50 -29.27 42.20
CA ILE A 740 -68.74 -28.46 42.18
C ILE A 740 -69.96 -29.38 42.10
N ILE A 741 -69.95 -30.36 41.26
CA ILE A 741 -71.04 -31.37 41.17
C ILE A 741 -71.14 -32.16 42.49
N LEU A 742 -70.08 -32.56 43.11
CA LEU A 742 -70.07 -33.26 44.40
C LEU A 742 -70.58 -32.34 45.52
N ALA A 743 -70.19 -31.02 45.55
CA ALA A 743 -70.69 -30.08 46.49
C ALA A 743 -72.20 -29.81 46.30
N LEU A 744 -72.66 -29.68 45.04
CA LEU A 744 -74.09 -29.60 44.75
C LEU A 744 -74.89 -30.84 45.14
N LEU A 745 -74.35 -32.02 44.90
CA LEU A 745 -74.94 -33.27 45.34
C LEU A 745 -75.02 -33.37 46.89
N LEU A 746 -73.94 -33.00 47.58
CA LEU A 746 -73.92 -32.96 49.05
C LEU A 746 -74.86 -31.87 49.60
N GLY A 747 -74.96 -30.76 48.95
CA GLY A 747 -75.93 -29.66 49.25
C GLY A 747 -77.37 -30.17 49.06
N ALA A 748 -77.65 -30.84 47.96
CA ALA A 748 -79.01 -31.47 47.71
C ALA A 748 -79.33 -32.53 48.71
N VAL A 749 -78.42 -33.43 49.06
CA VAL A 749 -78.63 -34.44 50.12
C VAL A 749 -78.80 -33.80 51.48
N GLY A 750 -78.05 -32.71 51.79
CA GLY A 750 -78.25 -31.88 53.00
C GLY A 750 -79.63 -31.29 53.09
N ILE A 751 -80.16 -30.68 52.02
CA ILE A 751 -81.50 -30.10 51.92
C ILE A 751 -82.54 -31.19 51.98
N TYR A 752 -82.33 -32.30 51.26
CA TYR A 752 -83.26 -33.49 51.37
C TYR A 752 -83.35 -34.05 52.77
N ARG A 753 -82.25 -34.17 53.46
CA ARG A 753 -82.17 -34.67 54.84
C ARG A 753 -82.80 -33.66 55.82
N GLN A 754 -82.75 -32.36 55.56
CA GLN A 754 -83.32 -31.30 56.33
C GLN A 754 -84.85 -31.22 56.11
N ALA A 755 -85.31 -31.50 54.90
CA ALA A 755 -86.79 -31.55 54.56
C ALA A 755 -87.47 -32.82 55.04
N THR A 756 -86.75 -33.89 55.23
CA THR A 756 -87.27 -35.22 55.71
C THR A 756 -87.16 -35.41 57.24
N ARG A 757 -86.61 -34.45 57.99
CA ARG A 757 -86.65 -34.46 59.45
C ARG A 757 -88.12 -34.18 59.88
N ARG A 758 -88.83 -35.26 60.19
CA ARG A 758 -90.11 -35.11 60.88
C ARG A 758 -89.90 -34.36 62.18
N LYS A 759 -90.65 -33.31 62.35
CA LYS A 759 -90.85 -32.68 63.66
C LYS A 759 -91.51 -33.71 64.52
N ASP A 760 -90.82 -34.12 65.59
CA ASP A 760 -91.49 -34.80 66.68
C ASP A 760 -92.47 -33.81 67.37
N PRO A 761 -93.74 -34.22 67.52
CA PRO A 761 -94.70 -33.41 68.29
C PRO A 761 -94.53 -33.86 69.74
N ASP A 762 -93.73 -33.14 70.52
CA ASP A 762 -93.86 -33.05 71.98
C ASP A 762 -92.60 -32.47 72.62
N GLN A 763 -92.63 -31.23 72.83
CA GLN A 763 -92.35 -30.27 73.97
C GLN A 763 -92.14 -28.88 73.52
#